data_2d287587002e679a71e860e64317bb4f
#
_entry.id   2d287587002e679a71e860e64317bb4f
#
_cell.length_a   1.000
_cell.length_b   1.000
_cell.length_c   1.000
_cell.angle_alpha   90.00
_cell.angle_beta   90.00
_cell.angle_gamma   90.00
#
_symmetry.space_group_name_H-M   'P 1'
#
loop_
_entity.id
_entity.type
_entity.pdbx_description
1 polymer ?
#
loop_
_entity_poly.entity_id
_entity_poly.type
_entity_poly.pdbx_seq_one_letter_code
_entity_poly.pdbx_strand_id
1 'polypeptide(L)'
;MADNLDPSMYSPEFGTAAKLTEWENEPTVLLLKEELDIAKQSHDDHVSQVKSWLDPRNVTGSVKPKTGENRSSVQPKLVRRQAEWRYSALSEPFHTAKEMFSVQPKTWEDTRAAEQNTLVLNYQFRTKLNRVRFIDEFTRTSVDEGTCVVRLGWLRETEFVEEEVTTWQYEEVVDQVTLDALQQAMALRTENPNEFLNLPPDLQESVKYSMETSTPAMAVAVSSEMAEVEKVRKNQPTLDIINFENFYLDPSCEGDLDKAAFAVISFETSKAELLKDGRYTNLEKVNWSSNTPLTDADHSTMTDNSVEFKDDLRKRVIAYEYWGWYDIYNDDTLVPICATWIGDTMIRMEENPFPDQKLPFVVVPYLPVKRSITGEPDAELLAENQAILGAVTRGMIDLMGRSANGQTGFAKGMLDVVNRRRYDSGADYEFNPNMPPASGILQHKYPEIPASALNMLQLQNQEAEALSGVKAFSGGLSGESYGNVATGIRGMLDAASKREMAILRRLAEGLEKIGSKIISMNQVFLSEEEIVRITNGEFISVRREDIQGEFDLEVDITTAEINESKAQDLSFMLQTIGNSMEMPMVQMILSEIAELKRMPLLAKRIEDYKPQPNPIAEQMQQLEMQKTQLEIAELESKIQLNQAKARKELSDAEMKDLDFVEQESGTKHLRDMDIRASQAKANQDLEITKRILDQGNRGDPGREVADALLFRTVQEDLTN
;
A
#
# COMPACT_ATOMS: atom_id res chain seq x y z
N MET A 1 -32.87 20.25 76.38
CA MET A 1 -31.43 20.17 76.28
C MET A 1 -31.19 19.76 74.80
N ALA A 2 -30.91 20.73 73.96
CA ALA A 2 -30.54 20.50 72.54
C ALA A 2 -29.03 20.54 72.56
N ASP A 3 -28.41 19.40 72.25
CA ASP A 3 -26.97 19.30 72.09
C ASP A 3 -26.58 19.98 70.81
N ASN A 4 -25.76 21.02 70.94
CA ASN A 4 -25.03 21.66 69.87
C ASN A 4 -24.03 20.64 69.32
N LEU A 5 -24.39 20.04 68.19
CA LEU A 5 -23.40 19.34 67.32
C LEU A 5 -22.67 20.40 66.48
N ASP A 6 -21.37 20.51 66.74
CA ASP A 6 -20.43 21.36 66.02
C ASP A 6 -20.38 21.00 64.54
N PRO A 7 -20.71 21.92 63.59
CA PRO A 7 -20.69 21.63 62.15
C PRO A 7 -19.30 21.38 61.58
N SER A 8 -18.24 21.58 62.38
CA SER A 8 -16.85 21.39 61.91
C SER A 8 -16.38 19.93 61.91
N MET A 9 -17.18 18.96 62.36
CA MET A 9 -16.79 17.54 62.42
C MET A 9 -17.17 16.69 61.20
N TYR A 10 -17.82 17.29 60.19
CA TYR A 10 -18.16 16.61 58.93
C TYR A 10 -17.66 17.42 57.69
N SER A 11 -16.36 17.73 57.67
CA SER A 11 -15.67 17.95 56.45
C SER A 11 -14.84 16.66 56.19
N PRO A 12 -15.22 15.79 55.26
CA PRO A 12 -14.22 14.91 54.70
C PRO A 12 -13.23 15.87 54.06
N GLU A 13 -12.01 15.92 54.56
CA GLU A 13 -10.87 16.38 53.79
C GLU A 13 -10.81 15.48 52.55
N PHE A 14 -11.50 15.88 51.48
CA PHE A 14 -11.15 15.47 50.17
C PHE A 14 -9.74 16.02 49.97
N GLY A 15 -8.74 15.16 50.19
CA GLY A 15 -7.37 15.47 49.89
C GLY A 15 -7.35 16.00 48.50
N THR A 16 -6.88 17.22 48.34
CA THR A 16 -6.53 17.81 47.04
C THR A 16 -5.78 16.74 46.29
N ALA A 17 -6.39 16.23 45.20
CA ALA A 17 -5.75 15.25 44.35
C ALA A 17 -4.37 15.82 43.96
N ALA A 18 -3.30 15.08 44.25
CA ALA A 18 -1.98 15.56 43.93
C ALA A 18 -1.96 15.84 42.41
N LYS A 19 -1.60 17.08 42.07
CA LYS A 19 -1.44 17.46 40.66
C LYS A 19 -0.50 16.47 39.96
N LEU A 20 -0.87 16.01 38.81
CA LEU A 20 -0.06 15.09 38.00
C LEU A 20 0.96 15.82 37.15
N THR A 21 0.68 17.09 36.87
CA THR A 21 1.50 17.95 36.01
C THR A 21 1.81 19.26 36.73
N GLU A 22 2.70 20.07 36.17
CA GLU A 22 2.99 21.43 36.61
C GLU A 22 2.03 22.48 35.99
N TRP A 23 0.94 22.05 35.32
CA TRP A 23 0.01 22.93 34.65
C TRP A 23 -0.75 23.84 35.64
N GLU A 24 -1.04 25.05 35.24
CA GLU A 24 -1.80 25.98 36.07
C GLU A 24 -3.26 25.52 36.21
N ASN A 25 -3.85 25.04 35.11
CA ASN A 25 -5.23 24.61 35.01
C ASN A 25 -5.32 23.14 34.52
N GLU A 26 -5.45 22.20 35.47
CA GLU A 26 -5.61 20.78 35.14
C GLU A 26 -7.09 20.43 34.99
N PRO A 27 -7.51 19.72 33.91
CA PRO A 27 -8.87 19.21 33.81
C PRO A 27 -9.11 18.13 34.86
N THR A 28 -10.25 18.21 35.51
CA THR A 28 -10.67 17.22 36.53
C THR A 28 -11.32 16.01 35.84
N VAL A 29 -11.26 14.84 36.50
CA VAL A 29 -11.96 13.63 36.01
C VAL A 29 -13.46 13.88 35.84
N LEU A 30 -14.06 14.71 36.71
CA LEU A 30 -15.48 15.04 36.63
C LEU A 30 -15.79 15.76 35.29
N LEU A 31 -15.01 16.76 34.93
CA LEU A 31 -15.19 17.53 33.70
C LEU A 31 -15.04 16.62 32.45
N LEU A 32 -14.04 15.77 32.43
CA LEU A 32 -13.83 14.83 31.31
C LEU A 32 -14.97 13.80 31.20
N LYS A 33 -15.58 13.40 32.31
CA LYS A 33 -16.78 12.56 32.35
C LYS A 33 -18.01 13.30 31.83
N GLU A 34 -18.17 14.58 32.16
CA GLU A 34 -19.27 15.39 31.63
C GLU A 34 -19.21 15.51 30.10
N GLU A 35 -18.01 15.66 29.52
CA GLU A 35 -17.81 15.64 28.07
C GLU A 35 -18.10 14.26 27.46
N LEU A 36 -17.67 13.18 28.13
CA LEU A 36 -18.02 11.83 27.72
C LEU A 36 -19.55 11.63 27.71
N ASP A 37 -20.27 12.12 28.74
CA ASP A 37 -21.73 12.01 28.81
C ASP A 37 -22.44 12.78 27.71
N ILE A 38 -21.89 13.92 27.24
CA ILE A 38 -22.39 14.65 26.07
C ILE A 38 -22.29 13.78 24.80
N ALA A 39 -21.20 13.03 24.62
CA ALA A 39 -21.01 12.18 23.47
C ALA A 39 -21.91 10.93 23.47
N LYS A 40 -22.27 10.40 24.67
CA LYS A 40 -23.00 9.13 24.85
C LYS A 40 -24.30 9.07 24.08
N GLN A 41 -25.12 10.11 24.08
CA GLN A 41 -26.46 10.03 23.45
C GLN A 41 -26.35 9.74 21.94
N SER A 42 -25.51 10.47 21.23
CA SER A 42 -25.31 10.26 19.79
C SER A 42 -24.61 8.93 19.50
N HIS A 43 -23.68 8.54 20.36
CA HIS A 43 -22.98 7.28 20.29
C HIS A 43 -23.92 6.08 20.46
N ASP A 44 -24.78 6.05 21.49
CA ASP A 44 -25.69 4.94 21.78
C ASP A 44 -26.72 4.74 20.67
N ASP A 45 -27.20 5.84 20.08
CA ASP A 45 -28.09 5.79 18.92
C ASP A 45 -27.40 5.08 17.73
N HIS A 46 -26.14 5.43 17.45
CA HIS A 46 -25.38 4.80 16.39
C HIS A 46 -25.02 3.33 16.71
N VAL A 47 -24.61 3.02 17.93
CA VAL A 47 -24.36 1.65 18.39
C VAL A 47 -25.59 0.78 18.23
N SER A 48 -26.78 1.32 18.54
CA SER A 48 -28.04 0.62 18.33
C SER A 48 -28.28 0.32 16.83
N GLN A 49 -27.93 1.26 15.96
CA GLN A 49 -27.98 1.04 14.51
C GLN A 49 -27.00 -0.04 14.08
N VAL A 50 -25.75 0.00 14.50
CA VAL A 50 -24.73 -1.02 14.18
C VAL A 50 -25.19 -2.41 14.61
N LYS A 51 -25.75 -2.55 15.83
CA LYS A 51 -26.34 -3.82 16.28
C LYS A 51 -27.48 -4.29 15.38
N SER A 52 -28.33 -3.38 14.91
CA SER A 52 -29.40 -3.69 13.97
C SER A 52 -28.89 -4.18 12.60
N TRP A 53 -27.71 -3.75 12.16
CA TRP A 53 -27.03 -4.20 10.94
C TRP A 53 -26.33 -5.56 11.08
N LEU A 54 -25.78 -5.84 12.27
CA LEU A 54 -25.13 -7.12 12.56
C LEU A 54 -26.15 -8.27 12.76
N ASP A 55 -27.37 -7.96 13.22
CA ASP A 55 -28.44 -8.94 13.39
C ASP A 55 -28.81 -9.68 12.11
N PRO A 56 -29.06 -9.04 10.93
CA PRO A 56 -29.30 -9.73 9.68
C PRO A 56 -28.12 -10.60 9.23
N ARG A 57 -26.88 -10.14 9.43
CA ARG A 57 -25.68 -10.89 9.09
C ARG A 57 -25.56 -12.21 9.86
N ASN A 58 -25.80 -12.16 11.17
CA ASN A 58 -25.64 -13.29 12.09
C ASN A 58 -26.92 -14.11 12.30
N VAL A 59 -28.08 -13.58 11.89
CA VAL A 59 -29.40 -14.12 12.19
C VAL A 59 -29.66 -14.19 13.70
N THR A 60 -29.43 -13.06 14.35
CA THR A 60 -29.60 -12.86 15.80
C THR A 60 -30.72 -11.87 16.09
N GLY A 61 -30.96 -11.55 17.33
CA GLY A 61 -31.84 -10.50 17.78
C GLY A 61 -33.25 -10.56 17.20
N SER A 62 -33.69 -9.43 16.62
CA SER A 62 -35.03 -9.27 16.03
C SER A 62 -35.24 -10.06 14.75
N VAL A 63 -34.15 -10.37 14.02
CA VAL A 63 -34.18 -11.07 12.73
C VAL A 63 -34.30 -12.58 12.88
N LYS A 64 -34.00 -13.11 14.08
CA LYS A 64 -34.17 -14.54 14.37
C LYS A 64 -35.64 -14.92 14.31
N PRO A 65 -36.02 -15.89 13.43
CA PRO A 65 -37.41 -16.26 13.28
C PRO A 65 -38.03 -16.77 14.58
N LYS A 66 -39.10 -16.12 15.03
CA LYS A 66 -39.94 -16.60 16.13
C LYS A 66 -40.87 -17.64 15.59
N THR A 67 -40.60 -18.93 15.76
CA THR A 67 -41.36 -20.02 15.19
C THR A 67 -42.22 -20.68 16.25
N GLY A 68 -43.51 -20.96 15.88
CA GLY A 68 -44.34 -21.84 16.64
C GLY A 68 -43.98 -23.31 16.43
N GLU A 69 -44.60 -24.20 17.20
CA GLU A 69 -44.45 -25.65 17.02
C GLU A 69 -44.77 -26.07 15.56
N ASN A 70 -43.94 -26.94 15.00
CA ASN A 70 -44.07 -27.44 13.63
C ASN A 70 -43.99 -26.40 12.50
N ARG A 71 -43.25 -25.31 12.72
CA ARG A 71 -42.96 -24.30 11.70
C ARG A 71 -41.43 -24.24 11.41
N SER A 72 -41.08 -23.93 10.19
CA SER A 72 -39.71 -23.78 9.78
C SER A 72 -39.06 -22.56 10.43
N SER A 73 -37.83 -22.73 10.96
CA SER A 73 -36.98 -21.65 11.50
C SER A 73 -35.86 -21.24 10.55
N VAL A 74 -35.84 -21.74 9.34
CA VAL A 74 -34.80 -21.48 8.36
C VAL A 74 -34.78 -20.01 7.95
N GLN A 75 -33.63 -19.36 8.03
CA GLN A 75 -33.39 -18.02 7.53
C GLN A 75 -32.16 -18.05 6.61
N PRO A 76 -32.33 -17.78 5.31
CA PRO A 76 -31.20 -17.63 4.40
C PRO A 76 -30.32 -16.46 4.83
N LYS A 77 -29.00 -16.65 4.84
CA LYS A 77 -28.02 -15.62 5.21
C LYS A 77 -27.57 -14.85 3.97
N LEU A 78 -28.46 -14.05 3.38
CA LEU A 78 -28.18 -13.27 2.17
C LEU A 78 -27.09 -12.21 2.44
N VAL A 79 -27.25 -11.42 3.50
CA VAL A 79 -26.31 -10.36 3.89
C VAL A 79 -24.90 -10.93 4.07
N ARG A 80 -24.78 -12.03 4.85
CA ARG A 80 -23.47 -12.68 5.07
C ARG A 80 -22.84 -13.18 3.77
N ARG A 81 -23.64 -13.77 2.88
CA ARG A 81 -23.17 -14.25 1.58
C ARG A 81 -22.59 -13.12 0.73
N GLN A 82 -23.26 -11.97 0.69
CA GLN A 82 -22.80 -10.79 -0.03
C GLN A 82 -21.53 -10.20 0.63
N ALA A 83 -21.49 -10.12 1.97
CA ALA A 83 -20.33 -9.62 2.70
C ALA A 83 -19.07 -10.46 2.45
N GLU A 84 -19.15 -11.80 2.45
CA GLU A 84 -18.00 -12.67 2.18
C GLU A 84 -17.36 -12.42 0.79
N TRP A 85 -18.17 -12.13 -0.23
CA TRP A 85 -17.66 -11.72 -1.54
C TRP A 85 -16.99 -10.35 -1.48
N ARG A 86 -17.61 -9.42 -0.77
CA ARG A 86 -17.13 -8.05 -0.63
C ARG A 86 -15.77 -7.99 0.06
N TYR A 87 -15.55 -8.78 1.12
CA TYR A 87 -14.26 -8.81 1.80
C TYR A 87 -13.11 -9.14 0.85
N SER A 88 -13.28 -10.19 0.05
CA SER A 88 -12.25 -10.61 -0.91
C SER A 88 -12.00 -9.54 -1.98
N ALA A 89 -13.06 -8.98 -2.55
CA ALA A 89 -12.96 -7.98 -3.61
C ALA A 89 -12.27 -6.68 -3.13
N LEU A 90 -12.55 -6.24 -1.90
CA LEU A 90 -11.98 -5.00 -1.34
C LEU A 90 -10.58 -5.18 -0.73
N SER A 91 -10.25 -6.38 -0.23
CA SER A 91 -8.92 -6.60 0.39
C SER A 91 -7.85 -6.97 -0.64
N GLU A 92 -8.21 -7.64 -1.74
CA GLU A 92 -7.26 -8.12 -2.75
C GLU A 92 -6.35 -7.02 -3.33
N PRO A 93 -6.85 -5.84 -3.73
CA PRO A 93 -5.99 -4.78 -4.26
C PRO A 93 -4.85 -4.39 -3.32
N PHE A 94 -5.14 -4.25 -2.02
CA PHE A 94 -4.15 -3.88 -1.01
C PHE A 94 -3.17 -5.02 -0.67
N HIS A 95 -3.55 -6.28 -0.89
CA HIS A 95 -2.63 -7.41 -0.71
C HIS A 95 -1.73 -7.63 -1.92
N THR A 96 -2.24 -7.31 -3.11
CA THR A 96 -1.54 -7.56 -4.38
C THR A 96 -0.45 -6.54 -4.66
N ALA A 97 -0.61 -5.30 -4.21
CA ALA A 97 0.37 -4.24 -4.39
C ALA A 97 1.72 -4.62 -3.74
N LYS A 98 2.81 -4.55 -4.52
CA LYS A 98 4.18 -4.78 -4.04
C LYS A 98 4.56 -3.71 -3.03
N GLU A 99 4.31 -2.48 -3.38
CA GLU A 99 4.40 -1.29 -2.55
C GLU A 99 3.00 -0.69 -2.44
N MET A 100 2.47 -0.68 -1.23
CA MET A 100 1.12 -0.19 -0.99
C MET A 100 1.08 1.33 -0.93
N PHE A 101 2.15 1.94 -0.44
CA PHE A 101 2.29 3.37 -0.26
C PHE A 101 3.34 3.94 -1.19
N SER A 102 3.04 5.06 -1.83
CA SER A 102 3.96 5.89 -2.58
C SER A 102 3.94 7.31 -2.00
N VAL A 103 5.06 7.74 -1.45
CA VAL A 103 5.20 9.07 -0.85
C VAL A 103 5.67 10.04 -1.92
N GLN A 104 4.93 11.12 -2.12
CA GLN A 104 5.24 12.16 -3.09
C GLN A 104 5.80 13.40 -2.40
N PRO A 105 6.91 13.96 -2.87
CA PRO A 105 7.47 15.17 -2.30
C PRO A 105 6.61 16.40 -2.65
N LYS A 106 6.36 17.29 -1.69
CA LYS A 106 5.73 18.58 -1.96
C LYS A 106 6.71 19.58 -2.57
N THR A 107 7.99 19.50 -2.16
CA THR A 107 9.06 20.33 -2.70
C THR A 107 10.11 19.46 -3.38
N TRP A 108 10.88 20.03 -4.30
CA TRP A 108 11.92 19.28 -5.00
C TRP A 108 13.07 18.85 -4.07
N GLU A 109 13.25 19.55 -2.95
CA GLU A 109 14.27 19.25 -1.93
C GLU A 109 13.95 17.96 -1.18
N ASP A 110 12.64 17.65 -1.05
CA ASP A 110 12.15 16.50 -0.29
C ASP A 110 12.13 15.19 -1.11
N THR A 111 12.59 15.20 -2.38
CA THR A 111 12.50 14.01 -3.27
C THR A 111 13.19 12.79 -2.67
N ARG A 112 14.42 12.95 -2.14
CA ARG A 112 15.16 11.85 -1.51
C ARG A 112 14.49 11.37 -0.23
N ALA A 113 13.98 12.31 0.57
CA ALA A 113 13.26 12.00 1.80
C ALA A 113 11.94 11.25 1.52
N ALA A 114 11.24 11.59 0.43
CA ALA A 114 10.03 10.89 -0.01
C ALA A 114 10.31 9.43 -0.39
N GLU A 115 11.40 9.17 -1.13
CA GLU A 115 11.82 7.80 -1.48
C GLU A 115 12.14 6.98 -0.22
N GLN A 116 12.85 7.56 0.73
CA GLN A 116 13.19 6.88 1.99
C GLN A 116 11.95 6.62 2.85
N ASN A 117 11.03 7.59 2.97
CA ASN A 117 9.76 7.41 3.65
C ASN A 117 8.92 6.30 3.01
N THR A 118 8.90 6.20 1.67
CA THR A 118 8.24 5.12 0.94
C THR A 118 8.78 3.75 1.36
N LEU A 119 10.11 3.61 1.42
CA LEU A 119 10.77 2.37 1.83
C LEU A 119 10.46 1.99 3.29
N VAL A 120 10.60 2.95 4.21
CA VAL A 120 10.36 2.75 5.65
C VAL A 120 8.91 2.36 5.89
N LEU A 121 7.94 3.11 5.34
CA LEU A 121 6.51 2.87 5.55
C LEU A 121 6.08 1.50 5.03
N ASN A 122 6.46 1.13 3.81
CA ASN A 122 6.15 -0.18 3.24
C ASN A 122 6.82 -1.32 4.01
N TYR A 123 8.05 -1.11 4.51
CA TYR A 123 8.73 -2.06 5.39
C TYR A 123 7.99 -2.26 6.72
N GLN A 124 7.57 -1.17 7.38
CA GLN A 124 6.83 -1.21 8.64
C GLN A 124 5.50 -1.94 8.47
N PHE A 125 4.73 -1.64 7.43
CA PHE A 125 3.48 -2.33 7.16
C PHE A 125 3.67 -3.83 6.89
N ARG A 126 4.71 -4.20 6.14
CA ARG A 126 4.97 -5.59 5.78
C ARG A 126 5.49 -6.43 6.95
N THR A 127 6.40 -5.87 7.77
CA THR A 127 7.15 -6.66 8.77
C THR A 127 6.71 -6.41 10.21
N LYS A 128 6.36 -5.15 10.56
CA LYS A 128 6.05 -4.75 11.95
C LYS A 128 4.56 -4.73 12.24
N LEU A 129 3.73 -4.30 11.29
CA LEU A 129 2.28 -4.07 11.48
C LEU A 129 1.38 -5.23 11.00
N ASN A 130 1.95 -6.33 10.49
CA ASN A 130 1.21 -7.48 9.95
C ASN A 130 0.10 -7.04 8.95
N ARG A 131 0.53 -6.47 7.81
CA ARG A 131 -0.34 -5.92 6.76
C ARG A 131 -1.57 -6.78 6.45
N VAL A 132 -1.37 -8.10 6.31
CA VAL A 132 -2.45 -9.01 5.89
C VAL A 132 -3.57 -9.02 6.92
N ARG A 133 -3.24 -9.19 8.20
CA ARG A 133 -4.24 -9.20 9.27
C ARG A 133 -4.94 -7.86 9.41
N PHE A 134 -4.17 -6.77 9.37
CA PHE A 134 -4.72 -5.42 9.49
C PHE A 134 -5.71 -5.10 8.36
N ILE A 135 -5.34 -5.36 7.11
CA ILE A 135 -6.22 -5.10 5.95
C ILE A 135 -7.47 -5.98 5.96
N ASP A 136 -7.35 -7.27 6.35
CA ASP A 136 -8.52 -8.15 6.46
C ASP A 136 -9.49 -7.65 7.54
N GLU A 137 -9.00 -7.29 8.71
CA GLU A 137 -9.81 -6.77 9.81
C GLU A 137 -10.40 -5.39 9.48
N PHE A 138 -9.61 -4.48 8.91
CA PHE A 138 -10.04 -3.17 8.43
C PHE A 138 -11.18 -3.27 7.41
N THR A 139 -11.04 -4.16 6.44
CA THR A 139 -12.06 -4.37 5.40
C THR A 139 -13.32 -5.00 5.98
N ARG A 140 -13.19 -6.00 6.87
CA ARG A 140 -14.34 -6.66 7.51
C ARG A 140 -15.13 -5.71 8.39
N THR A 141 -14.45 -4.94 9.24
CA THR A 141 -15.10 -3.95 10.10
C THR A 141 -15.84 -2.90 9.27
N SER A 142 -15.19 -2.37 8.21
CA SER A 142 -15.83 -1.41 7.32
C SER A 142 -17.09 -1.95 6.65
N VAL A 143 -17.07 -3.18 6.14
CA VAL A 143 -18.22 -3.80 5.44
C VAL A 143 -19.34 -4.19 6.40
N ASP A 144 -19.01 -4.67 7.61
CA ASP A 144 -19.99 -5.19 8.56
C ASP A 144 -20.64 -4.08 9.39
N GLU A 145 -19.86 -3.10 9.83
CA GLU A 145 -20.30 -2.04 10.75
C GLU A 145 -20.52 -0.69 10.04
N GLY A 146 -20.13 -0.59 8.76
CA GLY A 146 -20.27 0.64 7.99
C GLY A 146 -19.24 1.71 8.30
N THR A 147 -18.46 1.56 9.39
CA THR A 147 -17.44 2.51 9.82
C THR A 147 -16.29 1.74 10.45
N CYS A 148 -15.07 2.09 10.09
CA CYS A 148 -13.88 1.56 10.74
C CYS A 148 -13.15 2.69 11.45
N VAL A 149 -12.84 2.50 12.73
CA VAL A 149 -12.05 3.42 13.55
C VAL A 149 -10.69 2.78 13.81
N VAL A 150 -9.63 3.47 13.40
CA VAL A 150 -8.25 3.03 13.59
C VAL A 150 -7.57 3.98 14.56
N ARG A 151 -7.02 3.44 15.65
CA ARG A 151 -6.15 4.15 16.59
C ARG A 151 -4.71 3.95 16.16
N LEU A 152 -3.97 5.03 16.11
CA LEU A 152 -2.54 5.02 15.91
C LEU A 152 -1.82 5.23 17.24
N GLY A 153 -0.69 4.58 17.38
CA GLY A 153 0.15 4.69 18.54
C GLY A 153 1.61 4.41 18.22
N TRP A 154 2.46 4.50 19.23
CA TRP A 154 3.87 4.17 19.12
C TRP A 154 4.29 3.26 20.27
N LEU A 155 4.89 2.12 19.95
CA LEU A 155 5.39 1.15 20.92
C LEU A 155 6.91 1.23 20.98
N ARG A 156 7.43 1.63 22.15
CA ARG A 156 8.87 1.54 22.48
C ARG A 156 9.03 0.59 23.66
N GLU A 157 9.57 -0.59 23.41
CA GLU A 157 9.95 -1.55 24.45
C GLU A 157 11.48 -1.55 24.57
N THR A 158 11.98 -1.35 25.77
CA THR A 158 13.40 -1.39 26.11
C THR A 158 13.68 -2.56 27.02
N GLU A 159 14.87 -3.11 26.93
CA GLU A 159 15.37 -4.20 27.77
C GLU A 159 16.76 -3.84 28.26
N PHE A 160 16.99 -3.99 29.56
CA PHE A 160 18.33 -3.81 30.12
C PHE A 160 19.15 -5.08 29.89
N VAL A 161 20.23 -4.95 29.18
CA VAL A 161 21.16 -6.05 28.86
C VAL A 161 22.54 -5.69 29.42
N GLU A 162 23.15 -6.62 30.13
CA GLU A 162 24.56 -6.45 30.54
C GLU A 162 25.45 -6.58 29.30
N GLU A 163 26.06 -5.48 28.88
CA GLU A 163 27.05 -5.44 27.79
C GLU A 163 28.36 -4.87 28.28
N GLU A 164 29.44 -5.30 27.61
CA GLU A 164 30.73 -4.77 27.81
C GLU A 164 30.83 -3.37 27.18
N VAL A 165 30.75 -2.32 28.02
CA VAL A 165 30.84 -0.94 27.57
C VAL A 165 32.30 -0.53 27.66
N THR A 166 32.88 -0.18 26.53
CA THR A 166 34.24 0.33 26.43
C THR A 166 34.27 1.84 26.70
N THR A 167 35.05 2.28 27.69
CA THR A 167 35.27 3.71 27.92
C THR A 167 36.33 4.19 26.98
N TRP A 168 36.00 5.19 26.17
CA TRP A 168 36.90 5.75 25.18
C TRP A 168 37.55 7.03 25.69
N GLN A 169 38.87 7.19 25.42
CA GLN A 169 39.58 8.45 25.54
C GLN A 169 39.87 8.95 24.13
N TYR A 170 39.65 10.24 23.91
CA TYR A 170 39.79 10.84 22.58
C TYR A 170 41.10 11.61 22.56
N GLU A 171 41.98 11.27 21.62
CA GLU A 171 43.27 11.95 21.40
C GLU A 171 43.24 12.67 20.05
N GLU A 172 43.72 13.91 19.99
CA GLU A 172 43.81 14.66 18.74
C GLU A 172 44.71 13.94 17.74
N VAL A 173 44.25 13.81 16.48
CA VAL A 173 45.04 13.18 15.43
C VAL A 173 46.13 14.13 14.95
N VAL A 174 47.40 13.78 15.22
CA VAL A 174 48.57 14.52 14.77
C VAL A 174 49.22 13.90 13.53
N ASP A 175 49.00 12.63 13.27
CA ASP A 175 49.62 11.88 12.18
C ASP A 175 48.77 11.90 10.92
N GLN A 176 49.40 12.17 9.78
CA GLN A 176 48.74 12.29 8.47
C GLN A 176 48.10 10.96 8.01
N VAL A 177 48.70 9.81 8.36
CA VAL A 177 48.23 8.49 7.97
C VAL A 177 46.90 8.16 8.68
N THR A 178 46.80 8.50 9.96
CA THR A 178 45.57 8.31 10.74
C THR A 178 44.46 9.29 10.33
N LEU A 179 44.85 10.51 9.94
CA LEU A 179 43.91 11.49 9.40
C LEU A 179 43.29 11.01 8.06
N ASP A 180 44.13 10.46 7.15
CA ASP A 180 43.66 9.92 5.87
C ASP A 180 42.74 8.70 6.09
N ALA A 181 43.07 7.83 7.06
CA ALA A 181 42.24 6.69 7.42
C ALA A 181 40.87 7.14 8.00
N LEU A 182 40.88 8.18 8.85
CA LEU A 182 39.66 8.75 9.41
C LEU A 182 38.78 9.40 8.33
N GLN A 183 39.36 10.12 7.37
CA GLN A 183 38.64 10.70 6.24
C GLN A 183 38.05 9.64 5.33
N GLN A 184 38.77 8.55 5.06
CA GLN A 184 38.27 7.42 4.30
C GLN A 184 37.10 6.73 5.03
N ALA A 185 37.21 6.54 6.36
CA ALA A 185 36.13 5.97 7.15
C ALA A 185 34.89 6.88 7.21
N MET A 186 35.08 8.21 7.25
CA MET A 186 33.99 9.20 7.15
C MET A 186 33.31 9.14 5.77
N ALA A 187 34.07 9.02 4.69
CA ALA A 187 33.52 8.86 3.34
C ALA A 187 32.77 7.54 3.21
N LEU A 188 33.32 6.44 3.75
CA LEU A 188 32.62 5.13 3.79
C LEU A 188 31.33 5.18 4.58
N ARG A 189 31.27 5.91 5.70
CA ARG A 189 30.02 6.09 6.45
C ARG A 189 28.93 6.77 5.62
N THR A 190 29.34 7.69 4.72
CA THR A 190 28.40 8.45 3.89
C THR A 190 28.02 7.68 2.62
N GLU A 191 28.97 6.96 1.99
CA GLU A 191 28.76 6.26 0.73
C GLU A 191 28.24 4.83 0.92
N ASN A 192 28.82 4.07 1.88
CA ASN A 192 28.51 2.66 2.11
C ASN A 192 28.42 2.34 3.62
N PRO A 193 27.28 2.65 4.28
CA PRO A 193 27.10 2.41 5.72
C PRO A 193 27.34 0.94 6.16
N ASN A 194 27.03 -0.02 5.30
CA ASN A 194 27.23 -1.45 5.60
C ASN A 194 28.72 -1.84 5.67
N GLU A 195 29.56 -1.23 4.88
CA GLU A 195 31.02 -1.44 4.94
C GLU A 195 31.62 -0.75 6.16
N PHE A 196 31.07 0.42 6.54
CA PHE A 196 31.45 1.13 7.75
C PHE A 196 31.25 0.30 9.03
N LEU A 197 30.13 -0.43 9.14
CA LEU A 197 29.84 -1.31 10.28
C LEU A 197 30.82 -2.49 10.43
N ASN A 198 31.57 -2.84 9.38
CA ASN A 198 32.60 -3.87 9.41
C ASN A 198 33.98 -3.34 9.84
N LEU A 199 34.12 -2.03 10.03
CA LEU A 199 35.39 -1.43 10.51
C LEU A 199 35.60 -1.75 12.00
N PRO A 200 36.88 -1.67 12.49
CA PRO A 200 37.14 -1.83 13.89
C PRO A 200 36.40 -0.80 14.77
N PRO A 201 35.95 -1.21 15.99
CA PRO A 201 35.13 -0.34 16.86
C PRO A 201 35.78 1.00 17.23
N ASP A 202 37.11 1.02 17.37
CA ASP A 202 37.90 2.21 17.63
C ASP A 202 37.81 3.24 16.49
N LEU A 203 37.82 2.78 15.24
CA LEU A 203 37.66 3.65 14.08
C LEU A 203 36.19 4.12 13.94
N GLN A 204 35.23 3.27 14.23
CA GLN A 204 33.82 3.66 14.19
C GLN A 204 33.53 4.77 15.20
N GLU A 205 34.04 4.64 16.44
CA GLU A 205 33.85 5.62 17.50
C GLU A 205 34.62 6.90 17.22
N SER A 206 35.80 6.80 16.62
CA SER A 206 36.62 7.96 16.20
C SER A 206 35.88 8.79 15.15
N VAL A 207 35.24 8.15 14.17
CA VAL A 207 34.42 8.81 13.13
C VAL A 207 33.22 9.48 13.77
N LYS A 208 32.50 8.79 14.67
CA LYS A 208 31.34 9.32 15.36
C LYS A 208 31.67 10.59 16.14
N TYR A 209 32.68 10.53 16.99
CA TYR A 209 33.15 11.67 17.79
C TYR A 209 33.65 12.84 16.92
N SER A 210 34.40 12.53 15.86
CA SER A 210 34.94 13.56 14.97
C SER A 210 33.85 14.27 14.17
N MET A 211 32.77 13.59 13.85
CA MET A 211 31.58 14.20 13.20
C MET A 211 30.79 15.07 14.17
N GLU A 212 30.61 14.64 15.42
CA GLU A 212 29.90 15.41 16.45
C GLU A 212 30.63 16.68 16.85
N THR A 213 31.98 16.58 17.05
CA THR A 213 32.82 17.69 17.51
C THR A 213 33.40 18.53 16.38
N SER A 214 33.28 18.07 15.12
CA SER A 214 33.97 18.67 13.95
C SER A 214 35.47 18.77 14.10
N THR A 215 36.10 18.01 15.02
CA THR A 215 37.53 17.94 15.24
C THR A 215 38.03 16.50 15.03
N PRO A 216 39.07 16.26 14.22
CA PRO A 216 39.60 14.94 14.00
C PRO A 216 40.24 14.38 15.28
N ALA A 217 39.61 13.35 15.85
CA ALA A 217 40.13 12.68 17.05
C ALA A 217 40.08 11.17 16.89
N MET A 218 41.02 10.49 17.52
CA MET A 218 41.09 9.03 17.56
C MET A 218 40.59 8.52 18.91
N ALA A 219 39.66 7.58 18.90
CA ALA A 219 39.19 6.94 20.13
C ALA A 219 40.13 5.81 20.53
N VAL A 220 40.63 5.85 21.76
CA VAL A 220 41.46 4.81 22.34
C VAL A 220 40.73 4.16 23.51
N ALA A 221 40.59 2.85 23.49
CA ALA A 221 39.92 2.11 24.57
C ALA A 221 40.76 2.14 25.84
N VAL A 222 40.21 2.67 26.93
CA VAL A 222 40.93 2.79 28.24
C VAL A 222 40.54 1.66 29.19
N SER A 223 39.24 1.35 29.29
CA SER A 223 38.73 0.27 30.12
C SER A 223 37.47 -0.28 29.51
N SER A 224 37.16 -1.54 29.78
CA SER A 224 35.87 -2.14 29.50
C SER A 224 35.25 -2.65 30.79
N GLU A 225 34.01 -2.27 31.03
CA GLU A 225 33.25 -2.68 32.22
C GLU A 225 31.89 -3.23 31.76
N MET A 226 31.42 -4.28 32.46
CA MET A 226 30.04 -4.75 32.26
C MET A 226 29.08 -3.74 32.87
N ALA A 227 28.29 -3.11 32.04
CA ALA A 227 27.27 -2.16 32.45
C ALA A 227 25.88 -2.61 31.90
N GLU A 228 24.87 -2.31 32.69
CA GLU A 228 23.48 -2.47 32.20
C GLU A 228 23.21 -1.36 31.17
N VAL A 229 23.08 -1.76 29.89
CA VAL A 229 22.75 -0.85 28.80
C VAL A 229 21.29 -1.06 28.41
N GLU A 230 20.55 0.03 28.32
CA GLU A 230 19.19 0.03 27.83
C GLU A 230 19.17 -0.24 26.31
N LYS A 231 18.72 -1.44 25.91
CA LYS A 231 18.61 -1.83 24.51
C LYS A 231 17.18 -1.73 24.06
N VAL A 232 16.95 -1.03 22.97
CA VAL A 232 15.62 -0.93 22.36
C VAL A 232 15.29 -2.24 21.69
N ARG A 233 14.29 -2.96 22.24
CA ARG A 233 13.80 -4.22 21.69
C ARG A 233 12.81 -4.01 20.56
N LYS A 234 11.89 -3.07 20.74
CA LYS A 234 10.89 -2.68 19.73
C LYS A 234 10.76 -1.18 19.71
N ASN A 235 10.80 -0.62 18.53
CA ASN A 235 10.51 0.78 18.27
C ASN A 235 9.74 0.84 16.97
N GLN A 236 8.41 0.97 17.06
CA GLN A 236 7.55 0.81 15.90
C GLN A 236 6.19 1.47 16.11
N PRO A 237 5.53 1.92 15.03
CA PRO A 237 4.14 2.34 15.11
C PRO A 237 3.23 1.16 15.47
N THR A 238 2.08 1.45 16.06
CA THR A 238 1.00 0.49 16.32
C THR A 238 -0.28 0.94 15.64
N LEU A 239 -1.06 -0.02 15.16
CA LEU A 239 -2.37 0.17 14.56
C LEU A 239 -3.36 -0.76 15.24
N ASP A 240 -4.35 -0.17 15.89
CA ASP A 240 -5.41 -0.90 16.56
C ASP A 240 -6.77 -0.52 15.96
N ILE A 241 -7.52 -1.50 15.50
CA ILE A 241 -8.90 -1.29 15.05
C ILE A 241 -9.78 -1.33 16.30
N ILE A 242 -10.43 -0.21 16.58
CA ILE A 242 -11.28 -0.05 17.76
C ILE A 242 -12.71 -0.44 17.40
N ASN A 243 -13.37 -1.20 18.29
CA ASN A 243 -14.80 -1.39 18.21
C ASN A 243 -15.48 -0.02 18.41
N PHE A 244 -16.38 0.33 17.49
CA PHE A 244 -17.10 1.61 17.56
C PHE A 244 -17.88 1.77 18.90
N GLU A 245 -18.33 0.68 19.49
CA GLU A 245 -18.99 0.70 20.82
C GLU A 245 -18.11 1.27 21.94
N ASN A 246 -16.79 1.33 21.75
CA ASN A 246 -15.82 1.83 22.72
C ASN A 246 -15.19 3.16 22.31
N PHE A 247 -15.73 3.82 21.29
CA PHE A 247 -15.23 5.08 20.75
C PHE A 247 -16.28 6.17 20.82
N TYR A 248 -16.06 7.14 21.66
CA TYR A 248 -16.93 8.29 21.89
C TYR A 248 -16.34 9.52 21.25
N LEU A 249 -17.08 10.17 20.39
CA LEU A 249 -16.63 11.34 19.64
C LEU A 249 -17.54 12.52 19.88
N ASP A 250 -16.98 13.70 19.89
CA ASP A 250 -17.71 14.96 19.91
C ASP A 250 -18.79 15.00 18.82
N PRO A 251 -20.07 15.12 19.17
CA PRO A 251 -21.16 15.16 18.19
C PRO A 251 -21.16 16.41 17.31
N SER A 252 -20.39 17.45 17.65
CA SER A 252 -20.32 18.71 16.91
C SER A 252 -19.38 18.64 15.70
N CYS A 253 -18.67 17.54 15.47
CA CYS A 253 -17.65 17.40 14.40
C CYS A 253 -18.19 17.47 12.96
N GLU A 254 -19.52 17.41 12.76
CA GLU A 254 -20.19 17.54 11.44
C GLU A 254 -19.58 16.67 10.29
N GLY A 255 -19.04 15.52 10.62
CA GLY A 255 -18.46 14.59 9.64
C GLY A 255 -16.97 14.81 9.33
N ASP A 256 -16.30 15.68 10.05
CA ASP A 256 -14.88 15.96 9.92
C ASP A 256 -14.17 15.78 11.26
N LEU A 257 -13.30 14.78 11.38
CA LEU A 257 -12.59 14.48 12.62
C LEU A 257 -11.67 15.61 13.08
N ASP A 258 -11.10 16.38 12.14
CA ASP A 258 -10.24 17.53 12.47
C ASP A 258 -11.00 18.69 13.15
N LYS A 259 -12.33 18.67 13.11
CA LYS A 259 -13.20 19.65 13.81
C LYS A 259 -13.68 19.16 15.17
N ALA A 260 -13.46 17.91 15.50
CA ALA A 260 -13.88 17.36 16.79
C ALA A 260 -13.09 18.01 17.92
N ALA A 261 -13.79 18.51 18.95
CA ALA A 261 -13.15 19.09 20.12
C ALA A 261 -12.50 18.02 21.00
N PHE A 262 -13.07 16.81 21.05
CA PHE A 262 -12.53 15.71 21.81
C PHE A 262 -12.93 14.34 21.24
N ALA A 263 -12.17 13.32 21.60
CA ALA A 263 -12.49 11.91 21.42
C ALA A 263 -12.10 11.13 22.66
N VAL A 264 -12.93 10.17 23.07
CA VAL A 264 -12.66 9.30 24.23
C VAL A 264 -12.74 7.86 23.77
N ILE A 265 -11.80 7.04 24.23
CA ILE A 265 -11.85 5.58 24.05
C ILE A 265 -11.91 4.88 25.40
N SER A 266 -12.66 3.79 25.45
CA SER A 266 -12.61 2.84 26.56
C SER A 266 -11.86 1.59 26.14
N PHE A 267 -10.97 1.10 27.01
CA PHE A 267 -10.19 -0.10 26.74
C PHE A 267 -9.95 -0.92 28.01
N GLU A 268 -9.84 -2.24 27.82
CA GLU A 268 -9.51 -3.15 28.91
C GLU A 268 -8.01 -3.16 29.18
N THR A 269 -7.62 -3.02 30.43
CA THR A 269 -6.22 -3.08 30.86
C THR A 269 -6.09 -3.79 32.20
N SER A 270 -4.85 -4.05 32.61
CA SER A 270 -4.52 -4.63 33.91
C SER A 270 -3.42 -3.83 34.61
N LYS A 271 -3.35 -3.97 35.95
CA LYS A 271 -2.28 -3.32 36.73
C LYS A 271 -0.88 -3.67 36.23
N ALA A 272 -0.67 -4.93 35.83
CA ALA A 272 0.61 -5.38 35.28
C ALA A 272 0.99 -4.72 33.94
N GLU A 273 0.00 -4.52 33.07
CA GLU A 273 0.19 -3.84 31.78
C GLU A 273 0.54 -2.36 31.96
N LEU A 274 -0.18 -1.67 32.85
CA LEU A 274 0.06 -0.25 33.14
C LEU A 274 1.42 -0.01 33.83
N LEU A 275 1.83 -0.92 34.73
CA LEU A 275 3.16 -0.86 35.36
C LEU A 275 4.27 -1.12 34.34
N LYS A 276 4.07 -2.00 33.39
CA LYS A 276 5.05 -2.30 32.33
C LYS A 276 5.24 -1.12 31.38
N ASP A 277 4.17 -0.39 31.07
CA ASP A 277 4.22 0.79 30.19
C ASP A 277 5.02 1.94 30.83
N GLY A 278 4.93 2.11 32.15
CA GLY A 278 5.70 3.10 32.90
C GLY A 278 5.21 4.56 32.79
N ARG A 279 4.30 4.87 31.88
CA ARG A 279 3.74 6.22 31.68
C ARG A 279 2.62 6.57 32.65
N TYR A 280 2.08 5.57 33.34
CA TYR A 280 0.93 5.72 34.22
C TYR A 280 1.36 5.89 35.67
N THR A 281 0.74 6.85 36.34
CA THR A 281 1.00 7.20 37.75
C THR A 281 -0.26 6.95 38.61
N ASN A 282 -0.20 7.18 39.90
CA ASN A 282 -1.35 7.02 40.85
C ASN A 282 -2.02 5.64 40.86
N LEU A 283 -1.37 4.59 40.37
CA LEU A 283 -1.93 3.24 40.29
C LEU A 283 -2.30 2.65 41.66
N GLU A 284 -1.70 3.17 42.75
CA GLU A 284 -2.01 2.74 44.11
C GLU A 284 -3.37 3.25 44.60
N LYS A 285 -3.87 4.37 44.03
CA LYS A 285 -5.17 4.97 44.40
C LYS A 285 -6.33 4.35 43.62
N VAL A 286 -6.07 3.56 42.59
CA VAL A 286 -7.09 2.94 41.75
C VAL A 286 -7.81 1.83 42.50
N ASN A 287 -9.15 1.84 42.47
CA ASN A 287 -9.95 0.75 42.98
C ASN A 287 -10.09 -0.36 41.90
N TRP A 288 -9.22 -1.36 41.95
CA TRP A 288 -9.18 -2.48 41.02
C TRP A 288 -10.40 -3.40 41.06
N SER A 289 -11.32 -3.19 41.99
CA SER A 289 -12.50 -4.05 42.17
C SER A 289 -13.82 -3.44 41.67
N SER A 290 -13.87 -2.13 41.36
CA SER A 290 -15.11 -1.43 41.01
C SER A 290 -15.30 -1.20 39.49
N ASN A 291 -14.25 -1.17 38.71
CA ASN A 291 -14.31 -0.84 37.25
C ASN A 291 -13.95 -2.03 36.41
N THR A 292 -14.61 -3.16 36.63
CA THR A 292 -14.42 -4.37 35.85
C THR A 292 -15.29 -4.34 34.59
N PRO A 293 -14.95 -5.08 33.53
CA PRO A 293 -15.76 -5.19 32.31
C PRO A 293 -17.21 -5.61 32.54
N LEU A 294 -17.49 -6.25 33.70
CA LEU A 294 -18.85 -6.67 34.10
C LEU A 294 -19.65 -5.56 34.79
N THR A 295 -18.98 -4.58 35.37
CA THR A 295 -19.61 -3.51 36.17
C THR A 295 -19.72 -2.20 35.43
N ASP A 296 -18.92 -2.02 34.35
CA ASP A 296 -18.97 -0.84 33.54
C ASP A 296 -19.99 -1.04 32.39
N ALA A 297 -21.02 -0.19 32.37
CA ALA A 297 -22.11 -0.28 31.41
C ALA A 297 -21.75 0.38 30.06
N ASP A 298 -20.72 1.21 30.05
CA ASP A 298 -20.34 2.03 28.91
C ASP A 298 -19.27 1.36 28.04
N HIS A 299 -18.71 0.24 28.50
CA HIS A 299 -17.72 -0.51 27.76
C HIS A 299 -18.29 -1.81 27.21
N SER A 300 -18.05 -2.06 25.91
CA SER A 300 -18.42 -3.32 25.28
C SER A 300 -17.22 -4.26 25.17
N THR A 301 -17.33 -5.40 25.85
CA THR A 301 -16.35 -6.49 25.76
C THR A 301 -16.59 -7.31 24.50
N MET A 302 -15.59 -7.49 23.66
CA MET A 302 -15.69 -8.30 22.44
C MET A 302 -15.93 -9.79 22.69
N THR A 303 -15.74 -10.26 23.92
CA THR A 303 -15.94 -11.65 24.34
C THR A 303 -17.08 -11.75 25.32
N ASP A 304 -18.12 -12.55 24.99
CA ASP A 304 -19.25 -12.86 25.86
C ASP A 304 -18.86 -13.52 27.20
N ASN A 305 -17.62 -13.96 27.32
CA ASN A 305 -17.06 -14.56 28.52
C ASN A 305 -15.90 -13.69 29.02
N SER A 306 -16.22 -12.71 29.87
CA SER A 306 -15.19 -12.01 30.64
C SER A 306 -14.51 -13.00 31.59
N VAL A 307 -13.23 -13.28 31.34
CA VAL A 307 -12.42 -14.07 32.26
C VAL A 307 -12.00 -13.17 33.41
N GLU A 308 -12.60 -13.32 34.57
CA GLU A 308 -12.14 -12.66 35.79
C GLU A 308 -10.92 -13.38 36.36
N PHE A 309 -9.80 -12.71 36.36
CA PHE A 309 -8.62 -13.13 37.11
C PHE A 309 -8.82 -12.76 38.61
N LYS A 310 -8.47 -13.65 39.51
CA LYS A 310 -8.62 -13.44 40.95
C LYS A 310 -7.50 -12.59 41.56
N ASP A 311 -6.35 -12.53 40.92
CA ASP A 311 -5.20 -11.78 41.37
C ASP A 311 -5.26 -10.33 40.86
N ASP A 312 -4.95 -9.38 41.73
CA ASP A 312 -5.05 -7.94 41.45
C ASP A 312 -4.15 -7.48 40.32
N LEU A 313 -3.04 -8.20 40.02
CA LEU A 313 -2.10 -7.84 38.97
C LEU A 313 -2.65 -8.11 37.55
N ARG A 314 -3.43 -9.20 37.40
CA ARG A 314 -4.01 -9.61 36.08
C ARG A 314 -5.50 -9.26 35.97
N LYS A 315 -6.10 -8.74 37.05
CA LYS A 315 -7.51 -8.34 37.04
C LYS A 315 -7.72 -7.26 35.98
N ARG A 316 -8.69 -7.48 35.10
CA ARG A 316 -9.04 -6.52 34.07
C ARG A 316 -9.93 -5.43 34.60
N VAL A 317 -9.59 -4.20 34.24
CA VAL A 317 -10.35 -2.99 34.53
C VAL A 317 -10.51 -2.17 33.26
N ILE A 318 -11.53 -1.34 33.25
CA ILE A 318 -11.78 -0.43 32.13
C ILE A 318 -11.08 0.89 32.43
N ALA A 319 -10.25 1.30 31.49
CA ALA A 319 -9.64 2.63 31.47
C ALA A 319 -10.26 3.46 30.33
N TYR A 320 -10.42 4.73 30.58
CA TYR A 320 -10.88 5.72 29.61
C TYR A 320 -9.70 6.62 29.25
N GLU A 321 -9.47 6.81 27.97
CA GLU A 321 -8.42 7.68 27.43
C GLU A 321 -9.07 8.79 26.61
N TYR A 322 -8.87 10.01 27.06
CA TYR A 322 -9.39 11.24 26.46
C TYR A 322 -8.30 11.89 25.61
N TRP A 323 -8.67 12.35 24.46
CA TRP A 323 -7.87 13.17 23.56
C TRP A 323 -8.69 14.39 23.18
N GLY A 324 -8.17 15.58 23.42
CA GLY A 324 -8.90 16.80 23.11
C GLY A 324 -8.06 18.04 23.38
N TRP A 325 -8.67 19.19 23.28
CA TRP A 325 -8.02 20.47 23.50
C TRP A 325 -8.50 21.10 24.79
N TYR A 326 -7.56 21.62 25.59
CA TYR A 326 -7.85 22.26 26.85
C TYR A 326 -6.91 23.43 27.10
N ASP A 327 -7.38 24.50 27.78
CA ASP A 327 -6.55 25.62 28.19
C ASP A 327 -5.84 25.26 29.50
N ILE A 328 -4.61 24.74 29.39
CA ILE A 328 -3.79 24.27 30.50
C ILE A 328 -2.98 25.39 31.18
N TYR A 329 -2.76 26.50 30.45
CA TYR A 329 -1.97 27.63 30.91
C TYR A 329 -2.81 28.83 31.35
N ASN A 330 -4.12 28.75 31.21
CA ASN A 330 -5.09 29.81 31.50
C ASN A 330 -4.77 31.13 30.76
N ASP A 331 -4.34 30.98 29.49
CA ASP A 331 -3.96 32.06 28.57
C ASP A 331 -4.91 32.21 27.38
N ASP A 332 -6.09 31.60 27.44
CA ASP A 332 -7.11 31.52 26.39
C ASP A 332 -6.62 30.77 25.12
N THR A 333 -5.55 29.97 25.23
CA THR A 333 -5.04 29.11 24.13
C THR A 333 -5.37 27.66 24.43
N LEU A 334 -5.92 26.97 23.43
CA LEU A 334 -6.24 25.53 23.54
C LEU A 334 -5.02 24.70 23.14
N VAL A 335 -4.56 23.86 24.05
CA VAL A 335 -3.46 22.91 23.82
C VAL A 335 -4.03 21.49 23.73
N PRO A 336 -3.59 20.69 22.74
CA PRO A 336 -4.03 19.30 22.65
C PRO A 336 -3.43 18.47 23.79
N ILE A 337 -4.28 17.76 24.53
CA ILE A 337 -3.91 16.96 25.69
C ILE A 337 -4.36 15.51 25.55
N CYS A 338 -3.68 14.63 26.29
CA CYS A 338 -4.07 13.25 26.51
C CYS A 338 -4.25 13.02 28.02
N ALA A 339 -5.41 12.51 28.41
CA ALA A 339 -5.70 12.16 29.80
C ALA A 339 -6.27 10.75 29.89
N THR A 340 -5.86 9.98 30.92
CA THR A 340 -6.39 8.62 31.14
C THR A 340 -6.83 8.46 32.57
N TRP A 341 -8.01 7.88 32.79
CA TRP A 341 -8.54 7.61 34.11
C TRP A 341 -9.14 6.21 34.25
N ILE A 342 -9.14 5.71 35.46
CA ILE A 342 -9.85 4.49 35.87
C ILE A 342 -10.79 4.85 37.04
N GLY A 343 -12.09 4.68 36.83
CA GLY A 343 -13.09 5.12 37.81
C GLY A 343 -13.01 6.62 38.05
N ASP A 344 -12.66 7.03 39.26
CA ASP A 344 -12.52 8.44 39.65
C ASP A 344 -11.04 8.87 39.77
N THR A 345 -10.11 8.01 39.38
CA THR A 345 -8.68 8.25 39.54
C THR A 345 -8.03 8.56 38.20
N MET A 346 -7.44 9.75 38.08
CA MET A 346 -6.57 10.11 36.94
C MET A 346 -5.24 9.40 37.10
N ILE A 347 -4.85 8.68 36.05
CA ILE A 347 -3.61 7.88 36.04
C ILE A 347 -2.56 8.40 35.04
N ARG A 348 -2.96 9.20 34.03
CA ARG A 348 -2.06 9.82 33.07
C ARG A 348 -2.65 11.16 32.64
N MET A 349 -1.80 12.16 32.50
CA MET A 349 -2.12 13.46 31.92
C MET A 349 -0.85 14.06 31.33
N GLU A 350 -0.89 14.35 30.07
CA GLU A 350 0.25 14.94 29.34
C GLU A 350 -0.25 15.72 28.11
N GLU A 351 0.58 16.58 27.57
CA GLU A 351 0.35 17.16 26.25
C GLU A 351 0.36 16.07 25.19
N ASN A 352 -0.31 16.31 24.07
CA ASN A 352 -0.34 15.33 22.97
C ASN A 352 1.08 15.02 22.51
N PRO A 353 1.57 13.79 22.68
CA PRO A 353 2.94 13.43 22.32
C PRO A 353 3.17 13.32 20.81
N PHE A 354 2.10 13.34 20.00
CA PHE A 354 2.21 13.17 18.57
C PHE A 354 2.59 14.48 17.86
N PRO A 355 3.52 14.41 16.88
CA PRO A 355 4.04 15.60 16.22
C PRO A 355 3.01 16.41 15.44
N ASP A 356 1.97 15.74 14.92
CA ASP A 356 0.89 16.37 14.15
C ASP A 356 -0.08 17.16 15.01
N GLN A 357 0.03 17.05 16.35
CA GLN A 357 -0.83 17.73 17.32
C GLN A 357 -2.34 17.46 17.10
N LYS A 358 -2.69 16.40 16.38
CA LYS A 358 -4.06 15.98 16.05
C LYS A 358 -4.48 14.75 16.85
N LEU A 359 -5.78 14.44 16.79
CA LEU A 359 -6.31 13.21 17.38
C LEU A 359 -5.66 11.98 16.73
N PRO A 360 -5.20 10.97 17.52
CA PRO A 360 -4.51 9.79 16.99
C PRO A 360 -5.47 8.75 16.40
N PHE A 361 -6.56 9.21 15.81
CA PHE A 361 -7.58 8.36 15.22
C PHE A 361 -7.75 8.64 13.74
N VAL A 362 -8.19 7.62 13.01
CA VAL A 362 -8.66 7.74 11.62
C VAL A 362 -9.99 7.03 11.53
N VAL A 363 -11.03 7.75 11.14
CA VAL A 363 -12.38 7.22 10.94
C VAL A 363 -12.63 7.09 9.46
N VAL A 364 -13.00 5.89 9.01
CA VAL A 364 -13.20 5.57 7.59
C VAL A 364 -14.64 5.08 7.38
N PRO A 365 -15.52 5.90 6.77
CA PRO A 365 -16.87 5.49 6.45
C PRO A 365 -16.91 4.61 5.18
N TYR A 366 -17.66 3.52 5.23
CA TYR A 366 -17.85 2.61 4.09
C TYR A 366 -18.79 3.22 3.03
N LEU A 367 -20.05 3.45 3.35
CA LEU A 367 -20.98 4.25 2.56
C LEU A 367 -21.26 5.56 3.31
N PRO A 368 -20.73 6.70 2.85
CA PRO A 368 -20.81 7.93 3.62
C PRO A 368 -22.23 8.47 3.69
N VAL A 369 -22.61 8.90 4.88
CA VAL A 369 -23.85 9.62 5.15
C VAL A 369 -23.55 11.12 5.19
N LYS A 370 -24.41 11.92 4.59
CA LYS A 370 -24.23 13.38 4.53
C LYS A 370 -24.17 13.98 5.93
N ARG A 371 -23.10 14.73 6.23
CA ARG A 371 -22.85 15.40 7.52
C ARG A 371 -22.66 14.45 8.71
N SER A 372 -22.38 13.18 8.45
CA SER A 372 -22.00 12.22 9.47
C SER A 372 -20.57 11.77 9.25
N ILE A 373 -19.84 11.53 10.31
CA ILE A 373 -18.52 10.90 10.26
C ILE A 373 -18.64 9.40 10.08
N THR A 374 -19.80 8.84 10.45
CA THR A 374 -20.13 7.43 10.31
C THR A 374 -20.74 7.13 8.95
N GLY A 375 -20.57 5.91 8.50
CA GLY A 375 -21.14 5.39 7.26
C GLY A 375 -22.13 4.26 7.53
N GLU A 376 -22.77 3.79 6.47
CA GLU A 376 -23.70 2.66 6.47
C GLU A 376 -23.06 1.43 5.81
N PRO A 377 -23.36 0.21 6.29
CA PRO A 377 -22.93 -1.04 5.67
C PRO A 377 -23.91 -1.49 4.56
N ASP A 378 -23.49 -2.44 3.72
CA ASP A 378 -24.40 -3.09 2.77
C ASP A 378 -25.58 -3.80 3.47
N ALA A 379 -25.46 -4.12 4.76
CA ALA A 379 -26.52 -4.76 5.55
C ALA A 379 -27.78 -3.90 5.64
N GLU A 380 -27.66 -2.57 5.74
CA GLU A 380 -28.81 -1.64 5.74
C GLU A 380 -29.64 -1.79 4.47
N LEU A 381 -28.97 -1.87 3.32
CA LEU A 381 -29.64 -1.99 2.01
C LEU A 381 -30.29 -3.38 1.80
N LEU A 382 -29.73 -4.43 2.42
CA LEU A 382 -30.08 -5.83 2.13
C LEU A 382 -30.98 -6.49 3.19
N ALA A 383 -31.20 -5.84 4.32
CA ALA A 383 -31.94 -6.41 5.45
C ALA A 383 -33.38 -6.79 5.06
N GLU A 384 -34.09 -5.90 4.36
CA GLU A 384 -35.46 -6.15 3.90
C GLU A 384 -35.54 -7.30 2.89
N ASN A 385 -34.59 -7.35 1.92
CA ASN A 385 -34.52 -8.43 0.95
C ASN A 385 -34.30 -9.78 1.63
N GLN A 386 -33.43 -9.83 2.65
CA GLN A 386 -33.22 -11.03 3.45
C GLN A 386 -34.46 -11.44 4.24
N ALA A 387 -35.20 -10.49 4.82
CA ALA A 387 -36.42 -10.75 5.55
C ALA A 387 -37.49 -11.37 4.65
N ILE A 388 -37.71 -10.82 3.45
CA ILE A 388 -38.63 -11.33 2.45
C ILE A 388 -38.22 -12.73 1.98
N LEU A 389 -36.95 -12.91 1.63
CA LEU A 389 -36.35 -14.19 1.22
C LEU A 389 -36.60 -15.27 2.30
N GLY A 390 -36.38 -14.91 3.57
CA GLY A 390 -36.62 -15.80 4.70
C GLY A 390 -38.08 -16.17 4.89
N ALA A 391 -39.01 -15.21 4.76
CA ALA A 391 -40.43 -15.45 4.86
C ALA A 391 -40.95 -16.42 3.77
N VAL A 392 -40.53 -16.18 2.51
CA VAL A 392 -40.90 -17.05 1.37
C VAL A 392 -40.29 -18.46 1.53
N THR A 393 -39.03 -18.56 1.92
CA THR A 393 -38.34 -19.85 2.13
C THR A 393 -39.03 -20.67 3.24
N ARG A 394 -39.35 -20.06 4.38
CA ARG A 394 -40.08 -20.73 5.47
C ARG A 394 -41.45 -21.20 5.04
N GLY A 395 -42.20 -20.32 4.32
CA GLY A 395 -43.51 -20.68 3.76
C GLY A 395 -43.47 -21.88 2.82
N MET A 396 -42.47 -21.94 1.95
CA MET A 396 -42.25 -23.08 1.05
C MET A 396 -41.91 -24.36 1.82
N ILE A 397 -41.02 -24.31 2.80
CA ILE A 397 -40.61 -25.46 3.64
C ILE A 397 -41.85 -25.98 4.44
N ASP A 398 -42.60 -25.07 5.04
CA ASP A 398 -43.83 -25.43 5.76
C ASP A 398 -44.86 -26.08 4.87
N LEU A 399 -45.04 -25.59 3.63
CA LEU A 399 -45.95 -26.17 2.65
C LEU A 399 -45.47 -27.56 2.18
N MET A 400 -44.19 -27.71 1.90
CA MET A 400 -43.56 -29.00 1.59
C MET A 400 -43.76 -30.01 2.71
N GLY A 401 -43.52 -29.59 3.97
CA GLY A 401 -43.69 -30.45 5.15
C GLY A 401 -45.12 -30.93 5.31
N ARG A 402 -46.11 -30.06 5.05
CA ARG A 402 -47.55 -30.44 5.07
C ARG A 402 -47.92 -31.31 3.90
N SER A 403 -47.36 -31.05 2.71
CA SER A 403 -47.63 -31.88 1.52
C SER A 403 -47.04 -33.29 1.65
N ALA A 404 -45.82 -33.39 2.24
CA ALA A 404 -45.18 -34.68 2.48
C ALA A 404 -45.87 -35.51 3.58
N ASN A 405 -46.35 -34.84 4.65
CA ASN A 405 -47.04 -35.47 5.78
C ASN A 405 -48.55 -35.16 5.70
N GLY A 406 -49.18 -35.63 4.66
CA GLY A 406 -50.62 -35.42 4.42
C GLY A 406 -51.46 -35.89 5.59
N GLN A 407 -52.32 -35.00 6.10
CA GLN A 407 -53.28 -35.35 7.14
C GLN A 407 -54.48 -36.07 6.54
N THR A 408 -54.85 -37.21 7.15
CA THR A 408 -56.05 -37.95 6.80
C THR A 408 -57.03 -37.83 7.99
N GLY A 409 -58.20 -37.32 7.71
CA GLY A 409 -59.29 -37.29 8.65
C GLY A 409 -60.15 -38.53 8.51
N PHE A 410 -60.52 -39.14 9.62
CA PHE A 410 -61.45 -40.27 9.64
C PHE A 410 -62.72 -39.86 10.41
N ALA A 411 -63.86 -40.26 9.84
CA ALA A 411 -65.10 -40.09 10.57
C ALA A 411 -65.13 -40.93 11.85
N LYS A 412 -65.72 -40.40 12.94
CA LYS A 412 -65.83 -41.12 14.19
C LYS A 412 -66.51 -42.49 13.99
N GLY A 413 -65.83 -43.56 14.47
CA GLY A 413 -66.32 -44.90 14.38
C GLY A 413 -66.01 -45.62 13.07
N MET A 414 -65.25 -45.00 12.14
CA MET A 414 -64.84 -45.64 10.88
C MET A 414 -63.75 -46.69 11.04
N LEU A 415 -62.76 -46.39 11.91
CA LEU A 415 -61.69 -47.29 12.32
C LEU A 415 -61.70 -47.47 13.81
N ASP A 416 -61.56 -48.70 14.26
CA ASP A 416 -61.30 -49.01 15.67
C ASP A 416 -59.79 -48.75 16.03
N VAL A 417 -59.43 -48.86 17.28
CA VAL A 417 -58.09 -48.55 17.75
C VAL A 417 -57.03 -49.47 17.10
N VAL A 418 -57.39 -50.72 16.81
CA VAL A 418 -56.44 -51.69 16.21
C VAL A 418 -56.25 -51.40 14.72
N ASN A 419 -57.32 -51.17 14.00
CA ASN A 419 -57.26 -50.83 12.59
C ASN A 419 -56.68 -49.44 12.35
N ARG A 420 -56.85 -48.50 13.29
CA ARG A 420 -56.15 -47.21 13.25
C ARG A 420 -54.62 -47.35 13.32
N ARG A 421 -54.14 -48.22 14.24
CA ARG A 421 -52.71 -48.52 14.32
C ARG A 421 -52.15 -49.21 13.09
N ARG A 422 -52.95 -50.14 12.50
CA ARG A 422 -52.58 -50.79 11.25
C ARG A 422 -52.47 -49.80 10.10
N TYR A 423 -53.39 -48.88 9.99
CA TYR A 423 -53.35 -47.80 9.00
C TYR A 423 -52.10 -46.92 9.21
N ASP A 424 -51.82 -46.49 10.43
CA ASP A 424 -50.68 -45.65 10.73
C ASP A 424 -49.34 -46.39 10.48
N SER A 425 -49.30 -47.72 10.57
CA SER A 425 -48.11 -48.57 10.26
C SER A 425 -48.04 -49.01 8.79
N GLY A 426 -49.03 -48.64 7.94
CA GLY A 426 -49.09 -49.07 6.55
C GLY A 426 -49.47 -50.56 6.33
N ALA A 427 -50.00 -51.22 7.35
CA ALA A 427 -50.51 -52.61 7.26
C ALA A 427 -51.98 -52.63 6.79
N ASP A 428 -52.42 -53.77 6.27
CA ASP A 428 -53.82 -53.99 5.87
C ASP A 428 -54.73 -53.74 7.05
N TYR A 429 -55.82 -53.03 6.84
CA TYR A 429 -56.80 -52.65 7.86
C TYR A 429 -58.24 -52.85 7.39
N GLU A 430 -59.13 -53.08 8.32
CA GLU A 430 -60.60 -53.22 8.10
C GLU A 430 -61.26 -51.92 8.57
N PHE A 431 -62.31 -51.52 7.85
CA PHE A 431 -63.16 -50.37 8.20
C PHE A 431 -64.61 -50.75 8.40
N ASN A 432 -65.35 -49.90 9.10
CA ASN A 432 -66.76 -50.11 9.39
C ASN A 432 -67.60 -50.17 8.07
N PRO A 433 -68.21 -51.30 7.75
CA PRO A 433 -68.96 -51.46 6.47
C PRO A 433 -70.16 -50.52 6.32
N ASN A 434 -70.68 -49.97 7.40
CA ASN A 434 -71.79 -49.01 7.38
C ASN A 434 -71.38 -47.56 7.04
N MET A 435 -70.06 -47.31 6.93
CA MET A 435 -69.54 -46.03 6.51
C MET A 435 -68.75 -46.15 5.23
N PRO A 436 -69.26 -45.68 4.07
CA PRO A 436 -68.54 -45.80 2.82
C PRO A 436 -67.22 -44.97 2.90
N PRO A 437 -66.05 -45.48 2.41
CA PRO A 437 -64.79 -44.83 2.46
C PRO A 437 -64.81 -43.44 1.82
N ALA A 438 -65.57 -43.25 0.79
CA ALA A 438 -65.66 -41.93 0.10
C ALA A 438 -66.22 -40.80 0.96
N SER A 439 -67.00 -41.10 2.01
CA SER A 439 -67.59 -40.12 2.90
C SER A 439 -66.90 -40.10 4.29
N GLY A 440 -66.15 -41.18 4.61
CA GLY A 440 -65.57 -41.38 5.90
C GLY A 440 -64.07 -41.03 5.95
N ILE A 441 -63.36 -40.89 4.86
CA ILE A 441 -61.98 -40.54 4.76
C ILE A 441 -61.83 -39.19 4.07
N LEU A 442 -61.29 -38.23 4.77
CA LEU A 442 -60.94 -36.93 4.22
C LEU A 442 -59.42 -36.84 4.10
N GLN A 443 -58.95 -36.90 2.89
CA GLN A 443 -57.53 -36.62 2.61
C GLN A 443 -57.36 -35.13 2.30
N HIS A 444 -56.60 -34.45 3.13
CA HIS A 444 -56.26 -33.04 2.84
C HIS A 444 -55.28 -32.98 1.67
N LYS A 445 -55.68 -32.34 0.59
CA LYS A 445 -54.79 -32.01 -0.52
C LYS A 445 -54.18 -30.64 -0.24
N TYR A 446 -52.87 -30.60 -0.07
CA TYR A 446 -52.14 -29.35 0.04
C TYR A 446 -51.75 -28.88 -1.36
N PRO A 447 -51.80 -27.58 -1.64
CA PRO A 447 -51.40 -27.05 -2.93
C PRO A 447 -49.88 -27.26 -3.12
N GLU A 448 -49.47 -27.40 -4.36
CA GLU A 448 -48.06 -27.39 -4.74
C GLU A 448 -47.45 -26.01 -4.48
N ILE A 449 -46.11 -25.96 -4.39
CA ILE A 449 -45.42 -24.69 -4.23
C ILE A 449 -45.71 -23.80 -5.43
N PRO A 450 -46.30 -22.60 -5.24
CA PRO A 450 -46.62 -21.72 -6.35
C PRO A 450 -45.35 -21.23 -7.06
N ALA A 451 -45.39 -21.21 -8.41
CA ALA A 451 -44.26 -20.70 -9.20
C ALA A 451 -43.89 -19.23 -8.85
N SER A 452 -44.87 -18.45 -8.38
CA SER A 452 -44.66 -17.09 -7.92
C SER A 452 -43.73 -17.02 -6.72
N ALA A 453 -43.68 -18.04 -5.83
CA ALA A 453 -42.72 -18.08 -4.71
C ALA A 453 -41.30 -18.27 -5.21
N LEU A 454 -41.06 -19.12 -6.21
CA LEU A 454 -39.76 -19.28 -6.85
C LEU A 454 -39.30 -18.00 -7.56
N ASN A 455 -40.25 -17.37 -8.30
CA ASN A 455 -39.96 -16.08 -8.95
C ASN A 455 -39.60 -14.99 -7.94
N MET A 456 -40.26 -14.95 -6.76
CA MET A 456 -39.91 -13.99 -5.70
C MET A 456 -38.53 -14.23 -5.15
N LEU A 457 -38.10 -15.50 -4.94
CA LEU A 457 -36.74 -15.81 -4.52
C LEU A 457 -35.69 -15.31 -5.55
N GLN A 458 -35.99 -15.49 -6.84
CA GLN A 458 -35.08 -15.00 -7.88
C GLN A 458 -35.06 -13.48 -7.93
N LEU A 459 -36.22 -12.83 -7.85
CA LEU A 459 -36.32 -11.36 -7.83
C LEU A 459 -35.53 -10.77 -6.67
N GLN A 460 -35.69 -11.29 -5.44
CA GLN A 460 -34.98 -10.78 -4.26
C GLN A 460 -33.47 -10.99 -4.36
N ASN A 461 -33.01 -12.09 -4.94
CA ASN A 461 -31.58 -12.27 -5.19
C ASN A 461 -31.04 -11.27 -6.23
N GLN A 462 -31.78 -11.06 -7.33
CA GLN A 462 -31.39 -10.09 -8.37
C GLN A 462 -31.37 -8.65 -7.84
N GLU A 463 -32.38 -8.30 -7.04
CA GLU A 463 -32.44 -6.99 -6.39
C GLU A 463 -31.29 -6.78 -5.42
N ALA A 464 -30.96 -7.79 -4.60
CA ALA A 464 -29.81 -7.74 -3.70
C ALA A 464 -28.49 -7.56 -4.47
N GLU A 465 -28.31 -8.23 -5.60
CA GLU A 465 -27.16 -8.06 -6.48
C GLU A 465 -27.10 -6.66 -7.11
N ALA A 466 -28.25 -6.11 -7.48
CA ALA A 466 -28.33 -4.75 -8.02
C ALA A 466 -28.02 -3.68 -6.95
N LEU A 467 -28.52 -3.87 -5.73
CA LEU A 467 -28.29 -2.96 -4.60
C LEU A 467 -26.85 -2.98 -4.11
N SER A 468 -26.28 -4.16 -3.92
CA SER A 468 -24.90 -4.29 -3.46
C SER A 468 -23.87 -4.07 -4.56
N GLY A 469 -24.21 -4.30 -5.82
CA GLY A 469 -23.28 -4.35 -6.95
C GLY A 469 -22.43 -5.64 -6.99
N VAL A 470 -22.59 -6.54 -6.03
CA VAL A 470 -21.90 -7.83 -6.00
C VAL A 470 -22.66 -8.82 -6.86
N LYS A 471 -22.08 -9.23 -7.97
CA LYS A 471 -22.70 -10.21 -8.87
C LYS A 471 -22.39 -11.63 -8.42
N ALA A 472 -23.41 -12.47 -8.27
CA ALA A 472 -23.25 -13.89 -7.98
C ALA A 472 -22.82 -14.68 -9.24
N PHE A 473 -21.77 -14.23 -9.93
CA PHE A 473 -21.27 -14.90 -11.14
C PHE A 473 -20.70 -16.31 -10.89
N SER A 474 -20.41 -16.64 -9.65
CA SER A 474 -19.87 -17.96 -9.29
C SER A 474 -20.92 -19.04 -9.09
N GLY A 475 -22.22 -18.72 -9.19
CA GLY A 475 -23.31 -19.67 -9.02
C GLY A 475 -23.60 -20.58 -10.22
N GLY A 476 -22.75 -20.59 -11.25
CA GLY A 476 -22.92 -21.50 -12.40
C GLY A 476 -24.20 -21.24 -13.24
N LEU A 477 -24.78 -20.05 -13.16
CA LEU A 477 -25.82 -19.65 -14.09
C LEU A 477 -25.14 -19.42 -15.44
N SER A 478 -25.20 -20.46 -16.28
CA SER A 478 -24.82 -20.46 -17.68
C SER A 478 -25.40 -19.24 -18.39
N GLY A 479 -24.58 -18.62 -19.25
CA GLY A 479 -24.87 -17.39 -19.99
C GLY A 479 -26.08 -17.40 -20.92
N GLU A 480 -27.00 -18.37 -20.80
CA GLU A 480 -28.26 -18.45 -21.57
C GLU A 480 -29.34 -17.50 -21.08
N SER A 481 -29.27 -16.99 -19.82
CA SER A 481 -30.30 -16.07 -19.27
C SER A 481 -30.11 -14.60 -19.67
N TYR A 482 -28.92 -14.21 -20.11
CA TYR A 482 -28.63 -12.83 -20.52
C TYR A 482 -28.31 -12.82 -22.01
N GLY A 483 -29.31 -12.64 -22.81
CA GLY A 483 -29.22 -12.64 -24.26
C GLY A 483 -27.91 -12.12 -24.85
N ASN A 484 -27.53 -12.61 -25.99
CA ASN A 484 -26.30 -12.50 -26.78
C ASN A 484 -25.71 -11.06 -27.00
N VAL A 485 -25.81 -10.15 -26.04
CA VAL A 485 -25.30 -8.79 -26.18
C VAL A 485 -24.09 -8.59 -25.24
N ALA A 486 -22.92 -8.98 -25.73
CA ALA A 486 -21.64 -8.77 -25.04
C ALA A 486 -21.45 -7.33 -24.53
N THR A 487 -22.02 -6.34 -25.21
CA THR A 487 -21.98 -4.92 -24.84
C THR A 487 -22.82 -4.61 -23.60
N GLY A 488 -23.98 -5.27 -23.44
CA GLY A 488 -24.84 -5.10 -22.25
C GLY A 488 -24.19 -5.67 -20.99
N ILE A 489 -23.51 -6.82 -21.11
CA ILE A 489 -22.79 -7.45 -20.00
C ILE A 489 -21.60 -6.59 -19.58
N ARG A 490 -20.83 -6.03 -20.51
CA ARG A 490 -19.74 -5.09 -20.22
C ARG A 490 -20.24 -3.82 -19.51
N GLY A 491 -21.33 -3.22 -20.00
CA GLY A 491 -21.90 -2.02 -19.36
C GLY A 491 -22.39 -2.26 -17.93
N MET A 492 -22.93 -3.45 -17.65
CA MET A 492 -23.35 -3.83 -16.29
C MET A 492 -22.12 -4.15 -15.38
N LEU A 493 -21.06 -4.76 -15.93
CA LEU A 493 -19.79 -4.99 -15.23
C LEU A 493 -19.13 -3.65 -14.90
N ASP A 494 -19.09 -2.72 -15.84
CA ASP A 494 -18.53 -1.37 -15.61
C ASP A 494 -19.29 -0.59 -14.54
N ALA A 495 -20.61 -0.71 -14.47
CA ALA A 495 -21.40 -0.02 -13.44
C ALA A 495 -21.17 -0.60 -12.03
N ALA A 496 -21.06 -1.93 -11.92
CA ALA A 496 -20.74 -2.59 -10.64
C ALA A 496 -19.32 -2.27 -10.19
N SER A 497 -18.34 -2.30 -11.10
CA SER A 497 -16.95 -1.97 -10.81
C SER A 497 -16.78 -0.50 -10.40
N LYS A 498 -17.55 0.44 -10.94
CA LYS A 498 -17.49 1.86 -10.53
C LYS A 498 -17.91 2.07 -9.07
N ARG A 499 -18.94 1.35 -8.60
CA ARG A 499 -19.36 1.44 -7.20
C ARG A 499 -18.30 0.84 -6.27
N GLU A 500 -17.75 -0.29 -6.65
CA GLU A 500 -16.68 -0.96 -5.92
C GLU A 500 -15.41 -0.10 -5.87
N MET A 501 -15.01 0.50 -7.00
CA MET A 501 -13.91 1.45 -7.06
C MET A 501 -14.14 2.70 -6.20
N ALA A 502 -15.39 3.18 -6.07
CA ALA A 502 -15.71 4.30 -5.18
C ALA A 502 -15.53 3.93 -3.70
N ILE A 503 -15.82 2.69 -3.32
CA ILE A 503 -15.57 2.18 -1.96
C ILE A 503 -14.06 2.01 -1.75
N LEU A 504 -13.36 1.38 -2.71
CA LEU A 504 -11.90 1.22 -2.65
C LEU A 504 -11.15 2.55 -2.48
N ARG A 505 -11.57 3.60 -3.21
CA ARG A 505 -10.96 4.93 -3.05
C ARG A 505 -11.13 5.50 -1.65
N ARG A 506 -12.28 5.31 -1.01
CA ARG A 506 -12.49 5.75 0.37
C ARG A 506 -11.65 4.98 1.38
N LEU A 507 -11.55 3.66 1.19
CA LEU A 507 -10.67 2.84 2.02
C LEU A 507 -9.19 3.25 1.83
N ALA A 508 -8.78 3.54 0.58
CA ALA A 508 -7.44 4.05 0.29
C ALA A 508 -7.19 5.42 0.92
N GLU A 509 -8.14 6.36 0.84
CA GLU A 509 -8.04 7.65 1.53
C GLU A 509 -7.86 7.48 3.05
N GLY A 510 -8.57 6.50 3.64
CA GLY A 510 -8.36 6.12 5.04
C GLY A 510 -6.93 5.65 5.30
N LEU A 511 -6.40 4.79 4.44
CA LEU A 511 -5.01 4.32 4.54
C LEU A 511 -3.98 5.43 4.28
N GLU A 512 -4.26 6.38 3.40
CA GLU A 512 -3.43 7.58 3.19
C GLU A 512 -3.33 8.41 4.48
N LYS A 513 -4.44 8.65 5.16
CA LYS A 513 -4.47 9.36 6.46
C LYS A 513 -3.67 8.61 7.52
N ILE A 514 -3.79 7.26 7.58
CA ILE A 514 -3.01 6.41 8.47
C ILE A 514 -1.52 6.52 8.15
N GLY A 515 -1.14 6.39 6.87
CA GLY A 515 0.24 6.47 6.44
C GLY A 515 0.87 7.84 6.72
N SER A 516 0.14 8.94 6.47
CA SER A 516 0.61 10.30 6.77
C SER A 516 0.89 10.52 8.25
N LYS A 517 0.03 10.00 9.14
CA LYS A 517 0.27 10.05 10.59
C LYS A 517 1.49 9.21 11.00
N ILE A 518 1.69 8.02 10.39
CA ILE A 518 2.87 7.20 10.67
C ILE A 518 4.15 7.90 10.20
N ILE A 519 4.14 8.57 9.04
CA ILE A 519 5.30 9.35 8.55
C ILE A 519 5.64 10.45 9.56
N SER A 520 4.65 11.19 10.03
CA SER A 520 4.84 12.22 11.06
C SER A 520 5.44 11.63 12.35
N MET A 521 4.97 10.48 12.81
CA MET A 521 5.52 9.78 13.97
C MET A 521 6.95 9.27 13.72
N ASN A 522 7.24 8.76 12.53
CA ASN A 522 8.58 8.27 12.16
C ASN A 522 9.63 9.38 12.26
N GLN A 523 9.28 10.60 11.86
CA GLN A 523 10.20 11.75 11.91
C GLN A 523 10.70 12.08 13.32
N VAL A 524 9.93 11.71 14.36
CA VAL A 524 10.25 12.02 15.75
C VAL A 524 10.69 10.79 16.54
N PHE A 525 9.94 9.69 16.41
CA PHE A 525 10.10 8.52 17.28
C PHE A 525 10.98 7.40 16.72
N LEU A 526 11.28 7.43 15.42
CA LEU A 526 12.14 6.42 14.83
C LEU A 526 13.54 6.47 15.46
N SER A 527 14.24 5.36 15.51
CA SER A 527 15.64 5.30 15.93
C SER A 527 16.50 6.14 15.00
N GLU A 528 17.64 6.65 15.48
CA GLU A 528 18.55 7.51 14.70
C GLU A 528 18.95 6.85 13.38
N GLU A 529 19.23 5.55 13.42
CA GLU A 529 19.46 4.74 12.24
C GLU A 529 18.57 3.51 12.28
N GLU A 530 17.83 3.25 11.20
CA GLU A 530 17.05 2.03 11.03
C GLU A 530 17.46 1.31 9.74
N ILE A 531 17.76 0.01 9.87
CA ILE A 531 18.11 -0.82 8.73
C ILE A 531 16.82 -1.37 8.10
N VAL A 532 16.51 -0.88 6.93
CA VAL A 532 15.32 -1.28 6.17
C VAL A 532 15.69 -2.32 5.14
N ARG A 533 14.97 -3.44 5.16
CA ARG A 533 15.12 -4.49 4.15
C ARG A 533 14.23 -4.21 2.95
N ILE A 534 14.83 -3.93 1.79
CA ILE A 534 14.12 -3.76 0.53
C ILE A 534 13.59 -5.11 0.02
N THR A 535 12.63 -5.06 -0.91
CA THR A 535 11.96 -6.23 -1.51
C THR A 535 12.94 -7.21 -2.16
N ASN A 536 14.07 -6.75 -2.65
CA ASN A 536 15.09 -7.56 -3.32
C ASN A 536 16.12 -8.21 -2.38
N GLY A 537 15.95 -8.07 -1.07
CA GLY A 537 16.86 -8.64 -0.07
C GLY A 537 18.08 -7.77 0.25
N GLU A 538 18.17 -6.59 -0.33
CA GLU A 538 19.17 -5.57 0.01
C GLU A 538 18.75 -4.84 1.30
N PHE A 539 19.74 -4.41 2.09
CA PHE A 539 19.52 -3.65 3.30
C PHE A 539 20.01 -2.22 3.07
N ILE A 540 19.16 -1.26 3.38
CA ILE A 540 19.50 0.16 3.35
C ILE A 540 19.39 0.71 4.76
N SER A 541 20.38 1.45 5.21
CA SER A 541 20.30 2.25 6.43
C SER A 541 19.61 3.57 6.13
N VAL A 542 18.52 3.85 6.85
CA VAL A 542 17.79 5.11 6.77
C VAL A 542 17.98 5.86 8.08
N ARG A 543 18.39 7.12 8.00
CA ARG A 543 18.52 7.99 9.15
C ARG A 543 17.25 8.80 9.36
N ARG A 544 16.91 9.04 10.63
CA ARG A 544 15.76 9.87 10.99
C ARG A 544 15.85 11.29 10.41
N GLU A 545 17.05 11.84 10.27
CA GLU A 545 17.26 13.16 9.66
C GLU A 545 16.93 13.19 8.16
N ASP A 546 17.16 12.08 7.46
CA ASP A 546 16.95 11.97 6.01
C ASP A 546 15.46 11.84 5.63
N ILE A 547 14.56 11.60 6.59
CA ILE A 547 13.11 11.43 6.37
C ILE A 547 12.29 12.66 6.76
N GLN A 548 12.93 13.76 7.14
CA GLN A 548 12.26 15.02 7.47
C GLN A 548 11.71 15.69 6.21
N GLY A 549 10.57 16.36 6.32
CA GLY A 549 9.94 17.10 5.23
C GLY A 549 8.42 17.05 5.26
N GLU A 550 7.80 17.69 4.28
CA GLU A 550 6.35 17.64 4.06
C GLU A 550 6.05 16.78 2.82
N PHE A 551 5.13 15.84 2.96
CA PHE A 551 4.84 14.86 1.93
C PHE A 551 3.34 14.74 1.65
N ASP A 552 3.01 14.39 0.42
CA ASP A 552 1.72 13.84 0.05
C ASP A 552 1.87 12.32 -0.09
N LEU A 553 0.83 11.59 0.25
CA LEU A 553 0.83 10.13 0.22
C LEU A 553 -0.20 9.65 -0.79
N GLU A 554 0.19 8.71 -1.62
CA GLU A 554 -0.70 7.99 -2.52
C GLU A 554 -0.71 6.50 -2.17
N VAL A 555 -1.90 5.92 -2.12
CA VAL A 555 -2.08 4.47 -1.94
C VAL A 555 -2.33 3.82 -3.29
N ASP A 556 -1.49 2.86 -3.66
CA ASP A 556 -1.66 2.12 -4.90
C ASP A 556 -2.81 1.11 -4.80
N ILE A 557 -3.87 1.37 -5.56
CA ILE A 557 -5.04 0.50 -5.69
C ILE A 557 -4.90 -0.30 -6.99
N THR A 558 -4.10 -1.36 -6.95
CA THR A 558 -3.84 -2.16 -8.14
C THR A 558 -4.61 -3.46 -8.10
N THR A 559 -5.61 -3.62 -8.98
CA THR A 559 -6.31 -4.90 -9.15
C THR A 559 -5.55 -5.82 -10.11
N ALA A 560 -5.73 -7.13 -9.97
CA ALA A 560 -5.12 -8.11 -10.88
C ALA A 560 -5.50 -7.86 -12.35
N GLU A 561 -6.72 -7.36 -12.60
CA GLU A 561 -7.20 -7.01 -13.94
C GLU A 561 -6.48 -5.78 -14.52
N ILE A 562 -6.21 -4.76 -13.68
CA ILE A 562 -5.44 -3.58 -14.10
C ILE A 562 -4.01 -3.98 -14.43
N ASN A 563 -3.39 -4.85 -13.62
CA ASN A 563 -2.04 -5.35 -13.90
C ASN A 563 -1.98 -6.17 -15.19
N GLU A 564 -2.99 -6.99 -15.45
CA GLU A 564 -3.06 -7.76 -16.69
C GLU A 564 -3.27 -6.84 -17.91
N SER A 565 -4.13 -5.82 -17.80
CA SER A 565 -4.32 -4.81 -18.84
C SER A 565 -3.04 -4.04 -19.11
N LYS A 566 -2.35 -3.55 -18.10
CA LYS A 566 -1.04 -2.88 -18.22
C LYS A 566 0.00 -3.79 -18.88
N ALA A 567 0.07 -5.07 -18.46
CA ALA A 567 0.97 -6.04 -19.06
C ALA A 567 0.67 -6.32 -20.53
N GLN A 568 -0.61 -6.32 -20.94
CA GLN A 568 -1.03 -6.44 -22.33
C GLN A 568 -0.67 -5.19 -23.13
N ASP A 569 -0.90 -3.99 -22.60
CA ASP A 569 -0.54 -2.73 -23.23
C ASP A 569 0.97 -2.60 -23.44
N LEU A 570 1.77 -2.93 -22.43
CA LEU A 570 3.23 -2.96 -22.53
C LEU A 570 3.72 -4.03 -23.52
N SER A 571 3.07 -5.19 -23.55
CA SER A 571 3.38 -6.25 -24.52
C SER A 571 3.06 -5.82 -25.95
N PHE A 572 1.94 -5.12 -26.16
CA PHE A 572 1.58 -4.54 -27.45
C PHE A 572 2.56 -3.44 -27.87
N MET A 573 2.96 -2.58 -26.94
CA MET A 573 3.97 -1.55 -27.18
C MET A 573 5.31 -2.19 -27.60
N LEU A 574 5.73 -3.26 -26.92
CA LEU A 574 6.95 -4.00 -27.25
C LEU A 574 6.86 -4.66 -28.64
N GLN A 575 5.70 -5.21 -29.03
CA GLN A 575 5.51 -5.78 -30.36
C GLN A 575 5.53 -4.73 -31.47
N THR A 576 5.02 -3.53 -31.18
CA THR A 576 4.87 -2.47 -32.19
C THR A 576 6.16 -1.68 -32.39
N ILE A 577 6.87 -1.34 -31.33
CA ILE A 577 8.01 -0.41 -31.35
C ILE A 577 9.32 -1.09 -30.90
N GLY A 578 9.25 -2.31 -30.33
CA GLY A 578 10.40 -2.99 -29.71
C GLY A 578 11.61 -3.17 -30.61
N ASN A 579 11.42 -3.32 -31.95
CA ASN A 579 12.51 -3.43 -32.90
C ASN A 579 13.28 -2.12 -33.11
N SER A 580 12.71 -0.98 -32.72
CA SER A 580 13.33 0.35 -32.86
C SER A 580 13.85 0.89 -31.53
N MET A 581 13.61 0.17 -30.39
CA MET A 581 14.06 0.54 -29.06
C MET A 581 15.46 0.01 -28.77
N GLU A 582 16.21 0.73 -27.94
CA GLU A 582 17.49 0.26 -27.42
C GLU A 582 17.30 -0.92 -26.46
N MET A 583 18.25 -1.87 -26.48
CA MET A 583 18.19 -3.08 -25.63
C MET A 583 17.93 -2.80 -24.15
N PRO A 584 18.51 -1.78 -23.49
CA PRO A 584 18.20 -1.48 -22.09
C PRO A 584 16.73 -1.13 -21.85
N MET A 585 16.11 -0.41 -22.79
CA MET A 585 14.70 -0.02 -22.71
C MET A 585 13.76 -1.22 -22.88
N VAL A 586 14.10 -2.12 -23.83
CA VAL A 586 13.37 -3.39 -24.03
C VAL A 586 13.48 -4.26 -22.78
N GLN A 587 14.64 -4.31 -22.16
CA GLN A 587 14.91 -5.06 -20.93
C GLN A 587 14.08 -4.53 -19.76
N MET A 588 14.00 -3.21 -19.57
CA MET A 588 13.19 -2.56 -18.54
C MET A 588 11.69 -2.86 -18.73
N ILE A 589 11.16 -2.75 -19.95
CA ILE A 589 9.76 -3.07 -20.24
C ILE A 589 9.46 -4.56 -20.01
N LEU A 590 10.38 -5.46 -20.39
CA LEU A 590 10.21 -6.89 -20.13
C LEU A 590 10.26 -7.23 -18.64
N SER A 591 11.12 -6.56 -17.86
CA SER A 591 11.16 -6.70 -16.40
C SER A 591 9.85 -6.25 -15.79
N GLU A 592 9.31 -5.12 -16.20
CA GLU A 592 8.03 -4.60 -15.72
C GLU A 592 6.84 -5.52 -16.09
N ILE A 593 6.81 -6.05 -17.32
CA ILE A 593 5.81 -7.07 -17.72
C ILE A 593 5.91 -8.31 -16.84
N ALA A 594 7.12 -8.77 -16.53
CA ALA A 594 7.32 -9.94 -15.68
C ALA A 594 6.87 -9.67 -14.22
N GLU A 595 7.09 -8.46 -13.70
CA GLU A 595 6.59 -8.04 -12.38
C GLU A 595 5.06 -7.99 -12.35
N LEU A 596 4.42 -7.34 -13.32
CA LEU A 596 2.97 -7.25 -13.45
C LEU A 596 2.31 -8.64 -13.56
N LYS A 597 3.00 -9.61 -14.18
CA LYS A 597 2.58 -11.03 -14.25
C LYS A 597 2.95 -11.86 -13.03
N ARG A 598 3.40 -11.24 -11.93
CA ARG A 598 3.78 -11.87 -10.66
C ARG A 598 4.92 -12.90 -10.81
N MET A 599 5.92 -12.61 -11.64
CA MET A 599 7.12 -13.41 -11.85
C MET A 599 8.39 -12.67 -11.40
N PRO A 600 8.55 -12.34 -10.10
CA PRO A 600 9.64 -11.47 -9.63
C PRO A 600 11.04 -12.05 -9.87
N LEU A 601 11.18 -13.39 -9.82
CA LEU A 601 12.44 -14.06 -10.13
C LEU A 601 12.83 -13.90 -11.61
N LEU A 602 11.85 -13.84 -12.49
CA LEU A 602 12.09 -13.60 -13.91
C LEU A 602 12.44 -12.13 -14.15
N ALA A 603 11.73 -11.20 -13.51
CA ALA A 603 12.00 -9.78 -13.57
C ALA A 603 13.45 -9.48 -13.17
N LYS A 604 13.89 -9.97 -12.01
CA LYS A 604 15.27 -9.79 -11.54
C LYS A 604 16.30 -10.40 -12.49
N ARG A 605 16.03 -11.59 -13.07
CA ARG A 605 16.94 -12.20 -14.07
C ARG A 605 17.04 -11.37 -15.35
N ILE A 606 15.96 -10.69 -15.71
CA ILE A 606 15.94 -9.80 -16.88
C ILE A 606 16.74 -8.54 -16.57
N GLU A 607 16.59 -7.94 -15.39
CA GLU A 607 17.36 -6.77 -14.95
C GLU A 607 18.86 -7.07 -14.83
N ASP A 608 19.23 -8.19 -14.24
CA ASP A 608 20.62 -8.62 -14.07
C ASP A 608 21.27 -9.10 -15.37
N TYR A 609 20.49 -9.30 -16.43
CA TYR A 609 21.00 -9.76 -17.71
C TYR A 609 21.80 -8.67 -18.43
N LYS A 610 23.11 -8.74 -18.32
CA LYS A 610 24.03 -7.95 -19.15
C LYS A 610 24.27 -8.70 -20.45
N PRO A 611 23.83 -8.19 -21.60
CA PRO A 611 24.13 -8.84 -22.88
C PRO A 611 25.65 -8.93 -23.01
N GLN A 612 26.19 -10.15 -23.15
CA GLN A 612 27.60 -10.30 -23.45
C GLN A 612 27.85 -9.58 -24.78
N PRO A 613 28.87 -8.72 -24.85
CA PRO A 613 29.20 -8.04 -26.10
C PRO A 613 29.41 -9.10 -27.17
N ASN A 614 28.52 -9.10 -28.13
CA ASN A 614 28.60 -10.06 -29.24
C ASN A 614 29.72 -9.55 -30.17
N PRO A 615 30.90 -10.19 -30.24
CA PRO A 615 32.04 -9.67 -31.00
C PRO A 615 31.70 -9.50 -32.47
N ILE A 616 30.68 -10.21 -32.97
CA ILE A 616 30.16 -10.08 -34.32
C ILE A 616 29.33 -8.78 -34.46
N ALA A 617 28.57 -8.37 -33.47
CA ALA A 617 27.79 -7.14 -33.50
C ALA A 617 28.68 -5.90 -33.42
N GLU A 618 29.75 -5.93 -32.62
CA GLU A 618 30.75 -4.86 -32.59
C GLU A 618 31.51 -4.76 -33.93
N GLN A 619 31.84 -5.89 -34.54
CA GLN A 619 32.46 -5.90 -35.88
C GLN A 619 31.50 -5.40 -36.95
N MET A 620 30.22 -5.72 -36.88
CA MET A 620 29.23 -5.15 -37.82
C MET A 620 29.05 -3.65 -37.62
N GLN A 621 28.99 -3.17 -36.39
CA GLN A 621 28.92 -1.74 -36.09
C GLN A 621 30.19 -0.97 -36.53
N GLN A 622 31.36 -1.58 -36.37
CA GLN A 622 32.61 -1.03 -36.87
C GLN A 622 32.64 -1.03 -38.42
N LEU A 623 32.11 -2.07 -39.04
CA LEU A 623 32.00 -2.13 -40.50
C LEU A 623 31.00 -1.10 -41.08
N GLU A 624 29.89 -0.89 -40.37
CA GLU A 624 28.92 0.16 -40.76
C GLU A 624 29.49 1.57 -40.54
N MET A 625 30.24 1.80 -39.47
CA MET A 625 30.96 3.07 -39.30
C MET A 625 32.03 3.28 -40.36
N GLN A 626 32.77 2.23 -40.72
CA GLN A 626 33.74 2.32 -41.80
C GLN A 626 33.05 2.56 -43.15
N LYS A 627 31.91 1.94 -43.41
CA LYS A 627 31.13 2.18 -44.63
C LYS A 627 30.61 3.62 -44.71
N THR A 628 30.08 4.15 -43.64
CA THR A 628 29.65 5.57 -43.58
C THR A 628 30.82 6.54 -43.72
N GLN A 629 32.00 6.22 -43.16
CA GLN A 629 33.21 7.02 -43.36
C GLN A 629 33.69 6.98 -44.82
N LEU A 630 33.63 5.82 -45.46
CA LEU A 630 33.94 5.69 -46.87
C LEU A 630 32.95 6.41 -47.79
N GLU A 631 31.65 6.40 -47.45
CA GLU A 631 30.63 7.18 -48.18
C GLU A 631 30.85 8.68 -48.02
N ILE A 632 31.23 9.15 -46.83
CA ILE A 632 31.59 10.55 -46.59
C ILE A 632 32.84 10.93 -47.40
N ALA A 633 33.89 10.08 -47.41
CA ALA A 633 35.10 10.31 -48.18
C ALA A 633 34.82 10.31 -49.71
N GLU A 634 33.90 9.44 -50.18
CA GLU A 634 33.45 9.46 -51.57
C GLU A 634 32.70 10.74 -51.93
N LEU A 635 31.84 11.23 -51.03
CA LEU A 635 31.13 12.51 -51.20
C LEU A 635 32.11 13.69 -51.20
N GLU A 636 33.08 13.70 -50.29
CA GLU A 636 34.15 14.72 -50.27
C GLU A 636 34.97 14.71 -51.55
N SER A 637 35.36 13.52 -52.05
CA SER A 637 36.04 13.36 -53.31
C SER A 637 35.20 13.87 -54.49
N LYS A 638 33.89 13.60 -54.50
CA LYS A 638 32.97 14.14 -55.52
C LYS A 638 32.86 15.66 -55.46
N ILE A 639 32.85 16.22 -54.27
CA ILE A 639 32.84 17.68 -54.05
C ILE A 639 34.12 18.29 -54.57
N GLN A 640 35.29 17.69 -54.26
CA GLN A 640 36.57 18.15 -54.79
C GLN A 640 36.66 18.04 -56.39
N LEU A 641 36.12 16.94 -56.89
CA LEU A 641 36.04 16.75 -58.35
C LEU A 641 35.12 17.80 -58.99
N ASN A 642 34.02 18.10 -58.41
CA ASN A 642 33.11 19.14 -58.91
C ASN A 642 33.71 20.56 -58.77
N GLN A 643 34.42 20.83 -57.65
CA GLN A 643 35.18 22.07 -57.53
C GLN A 643 36.30 22.21 -58.55
N ALA A 644 37.02 21.10 -58.81
CA ALA A 644 38.04 21.08 -59.82
C ALA A 644 37.46 21.28 -61.25
N LYS A 645 36.29 20.68 -61.56
CA LYS A 645 35.56 20.92 -62.79
C LYS A 645 35.11 22.38 -62.94
N ALA A 646 34.55 22.96 -61.86
CA ALA A 646 34.13 24.36 -61.86
C ALA A 646 35.33 25.32 -62.05
N ARG A 647 36.49 25.01 -61.40
CA ARG A 647 37.74 25.76 -61.65
C ARG A 647 38.25 25.64 -63.07
N LYS A 648 38.11 24.42 -63.62
CA LYS A 648 38.48 24.19 -65.04
C LYS A 648 37.60 24.95 -66.02
N GLU A 649 36.26 24.95 -65.75
CA GLU A 649 35.34 25.71 -66.62
C GLU A 649 35.56 27.22 -66.49
N LEU A 650 35.87 27.73 -65.25
CA LEU A 650 36.28 29.13 -65.06
C LEU A 650 37.59 29.45 -65.85
N SER A 651 38.58 28.56 -65.71
CA SER A 651 39.84 28.73 -66.41
C SER A 651 39.67 28.64 -67.97
N ASP A 652 38.78 27.73 -68.39
CA ASP A 652 38.48 27.61 -69.87
C ASP A 652 37.68 28.85 -70.38
N ALA A 653 36.85 29.48 -69.47
CA ALA A 653 36.22 30.75 -69.85
C ALA A 653 37.23 31.90 -69.90
N GLU A 654 38.14 32.00 -68.91
CA GLU A 654 39.23 33.00 -68.87
C GLU A 654 40.18 32.80 -70.06
N MET A 655 40.49 31.55 -70.48
CA MET A 655 41.29 31.27 -71.66
C MET A 655 40.59 31.68 -72.94
N LYS A 656 39.26 31.51 -73.02
CA LYS A 656 38.52 31.98 -74.24
C LYS A 656 38.46 33.49 -74.29
N ASP A 657 38.40 34.19 -73.18
CA ASP A 657 38.49 35.65 -73.12
C ASP A 657 39.92 36.13 -73.52
N LEU A 658 40.97 35.40 -73.08
CA LEU A 658 42.36 35.65 -73.44
C LEU A 658 42.61 35.37 -74.91
N ASP A 659 42.05 34.26 -75.48
CA ASP A 659 42.12 33.92 -76.89
C ASP A 659 41.47 35.03 -77.76
N PHE A 660 40.39 35.62 -77.28
CA PHE A 660 39.76 36.76 -78.00
C PHE A 660 40.63 38.00 -77.97
N VAL A 661 41.30 38.32 -76.87
CA VAL A 661 42.25 39.42 -76.74
C VAL A 661 43.52 39.19 -77.46
N GLU A 662 44.06 37.94 -77.53
CA GLU A 662 45.25 37.55 -78.29
C GLU A 662 45.02 37.53 -79.80
N GLN A 663 43.78 37.28 -80.25
CA GLN A 663 43.42 37.31 -81.68
C GLN A 663 43.37 38.75 -82.21
N GLU A 664 43.08 39.74 -81.39
CA GLU A 664 43.12 41.16 -81.68
C GLU A 664 44.55 41.72 -81.66
N SER A 665 45.48 41.15 -80.86
CA SER A 665 46.85 41.65 -80.67
C SER A 665 47.93 40.97 -81.50
N GLY A 666 47.65 39.89 -82.23
CA GLY A 666 48.57 39.20 -83.11
C GLY A 666 49.64 38.33 -82.40
N THR A 667 49.53 38.08 -81.11
CA THR A 667 50.51 37.34 -80.29
C THR A 667 50.27 35.80 -80.28
N LYS A 668 49.22 35.33 -80.88
CA LYS A 668 48.81 33.89 -80.87
C LYS A 668 49.83 32.99 -81.60
N HIS A 669 50.53 33.51 -82.63
CA HIS A 669 51.46 32.73 -83.45
C HIS A 669 52.79 32.39 -82.73
N LEU A 670 53.20 33.19 -81.77
CA LEU A 670 54.40 32.95 -80.96
C LEU A 670 54.20 31.89 -79.90
N ARG A 671 53.02 31.86 -79.30
CA ARG A 671 52.66 30.95 -78.22
C ARG A 671 52.40 29.49 -78.69
N ASP A 672 51.82 29.34 -79.89
CA ASP A 672 51.63 28.01 -80.53
C ASP A 672 52.93 27.29 -80.85
N MET A 673 54.02 28.02 -81.11
CA MET A 673 55.34 27.46 -81.35
C MET A 673 55.98 26.94 -80.05
N ASP A 674 55.82 27.62 -78.92
CA ASP A 674 56.35 27.19 -77.65
C ASP A 674 55.57 25.97 -77.04
N ILE A 675 54.26 25.88 -77.24
CA ILE A 675 53.47 24.72 -76.83
C ILE A 675 53.83 23.47 -77.64
N ARG A 676 54.11 23.58 -78.94
CA ARG A 676 54.57 22.42 -79.78
C ARG A 676 55.96 21.94 -79.37
N ALA A 677 56.84 22.82 -78.89
CA ALA A 677 58.16 22.46 -78.38
C ALA A 677 58.11 21.73 -77.03
N SER A 678 57.22 22.12 -76.15
CA SER A 678 57.02 21.47 -74.86
C SER A 678 56.31 20.11 -74.97
N GLN A 679 55.32 19.95 -75.86
CA GLN A 679 54.68 18.67 -76.20
C GLN A 679 55.64 17.64 -76.82
N ALA A 680 56.60 18.08 -77.62
CA ALA A 680 57.63 17.18 -78.14
C ALA A 680 58.56 16.64 -77.05
N LYS A 681 58.87 17.42 -76.00
CA LYS A 681 59.63 16.98 -74.84
C LYS A 681 58.86 15.98 -74.00
N ALA A 682 57.60 16.25 -73.69
CA ALA A 682 56.77 15.38 -72.93
C ALA A 682 56.52 14.01 -73.60
N ASN A 683 56.39 13.96 -74.87
CA ASN A 683 56.25 12.69 -75.62
C ASN A 683 57.57 11.86 -75.68
N GLN A 684 58.75 12.50 -75.63
CA GLN A 684 60.01 11.78 -75.44
C GLN A 684 60.16 11.15 -74.07
N ASP A 685 59.73 11.82 -72.99
CA ASP A 685 59.78 11.31 -71.65
C ASP A 685 58.78 10.14 -71.45
N LEU A 686 57.60 10.17 -72.07
CA LEU A 686 56.62 9.08 -72.06
C LEU A 686 57.13 7.84 -72.82
N GLU A 687 57.89 8.00 -73.85
CA GLU A 687 58.48 6.88 -74.64
C GLU A 687 59.63 6.21 -73.88
N ILE A 688 60.40 6.97 -73.11
CA ILE A 688 61.42 6.46 -72.18
C ILE A 688 60.77 5.68 -71.01
N THR A 689 59.70 6.19 -70.47
CA THR A 689 58.98 5.53 -69.39
C THR A 689 58.30 4.21 -69.82
N LYS A 690 57.76 4.17 -71.06
CA LYS A 690 57.21 2.93 -71.63
C LYS A 690 58.30 1.86 -71.93
N ARG A 691 59.49 2.25 -72.30
CA ARG A 691 60.62 1.31 -72.52
C ARG A 691 61.14 0.71 -71.19
N ILE A 692 61.05 1.45 -70.10
CA ILE A 692 61.42 0.96 -68.77
C ILE A 692 60.38 -0.02 -68.24
N LEU A 693 59.10 0.19 -68.48
CA LEU A 693 58.01 -0.71 -68.10
C LEU A 693 58.03 -2.03 -68.93
N ASP A 694 58.39 -2.02 -70.20
CA ASP A 694 58.46 -3.24 -71.00
C ASP A 694 59.67 -4.16 -70.70
N GLN A 695 60.73 -3.61 -70.10
CA GLN A 695 61.85 -4.41 -69.56
C GLN A 695 61.59 -5.08 -68.23
N GLY A 696 60.64 -4.56 -67.42
CA GLY A 696 60.26 -5.13 -66.13
C GLY A 696 59.42 -6.40 -66.16
N ASN A 697 58.96 -6.86 -67.32
CA ASN A 697 58.01 -7.97 -67.45
C ASN A 697 58.64 -9.36 -67.76
N ARG A 698 59.95 -9.53 -67.50
CA ARG A 698 60.61 -10.84 -67.52
C ARG A 698 61.14 -11.12 -66.11
N GLY A 699 60.38 -11.92 -65.39
CA GLY A 699 60.62 -12.57 -64.12
C GLY A 699 62.03 -12.49 -63.54
N ASP A 700 62.21 -11.61 -62.60
CA ASP A 700 63.34 -11.64 -61.68
C ASP A 700 63.03 -10.81 -60.38
N PRO A 701 63.57 -11.14 -59.18
CA PRO A 701 63.16 -10.66 -57.90
C PRO A 701 63.38 -9.17 -57.57
N GLY A 702 63.53 -8.34 -58.60
CA GLY A 702 63.62 -6.89 -58.46
C GLY A 702 62.28 -6.13 -58.49
N ARG A 703 61.13 -6.86 -58.53
CA ARG A 703 59.78 -6.25 -58.69
C ARG A 703 59.29 -5.44 -57.50
N GLU A 704 59.68 -5.87 -56.29
CA GLU A 704 59.28 -5.17 -55.04
C GLU A 704 60.00 -3.82 -54.86
N VAL A 705 61.19 -3.68 -55.39
CA VAL A 705 61.97 -2.42 -55.25
C VAL A 705 61.54 -1.39 -56.31
N ALA A 706 61.08 -1.83 -57.47
CA ALA A 706 60.55 -0.93 -58.50
C ALA A 706 59.19 -0.36 -58.20
N ASP A 707 58.31 -1.17 -57.61
CA ASP A 707 56.99 -0.73 -57.16
C ASP A 707 57.10 0.24 -55.91
N ALA A 708 58.08 0.05 -55.05
CA ALA A 708 58.33 0.96 -53.93
C ALA A 708 58.88 2.32 -54.36
N LEU A 709 59.63 2.36 -55.41
CA LEU A 709 60.15 3.61 -56.00
C LEU A 709 59.11 4.39 -56.77
N LEU A 710 58.20 3.69 -57.46
CA LEU A 710 57.06 4.33 -58.15
C LEU A 710 56.02 4.93 -57.18
N PHE A 711 55.79 4.26 -56.03
CA PHE A 711 54.93 4.82 -54.99
C PHE A 711 55.53 6.08 -54.32
N ARG A 712 56.86 6.17 -54.26
CA ARG A 712 57.55 7.31 -53.63
C ARG A 712 57.58 8.54 -54.55
N THR A 713 57.70 8.36 -55.86
CA THR A 713 57.67 9.46 -56.87
C THR A 713 56.26 10.01 -57.07
N VAL A 714 55.23 9.17 -57.01
CA VAL A 714 53.82 9.64 -57.08
C VAL A 714 53.39 10.37 -55.78
N GLN A 715 54.03 10.09 -54.67
CA GLN A 715 53.74 10.78 -53.39
C GLN A 715 54.46 12.13 -53.27
N GLU A 716 55.61 12.31 -53.94
CA GLU A 716 56.35 13.61 -53.96
C GLU A 716 55.77 14.59 -55.01
N ASP A 717 55.10 14.11 -56.06
CA ASP A 717 54.39 14.98 -57.03
C ASP A 717 52.98 15.41 -56.56
N LEU A 718 52.44 14.81 -55.47
CA LEU A 718 51.16 15.20 -54.81
C LEU A 718 51.33 16.19 -53.66
N THR A 719 52.60 16.54 -53.33
CA THR A 719 52.92 17.48 -52.25
C THR A 719 53.55 18.78 -52.65
N ASN A 720 53.64 19.07 -54.01
CA ASN A 720 54.03 20.39 -54.51
C ASN A 720 52.89 21.11 -55.20
#